data_cbf106cb6396ae057aac78b4488a9ce9
#
_entry.id   cbf106cb6396ae057aac78b4488a9ce9
#
_cell.length_a   1.000
_cell.length_b   1.000
_cell.length_c   1.000
_cell.angle_alpha   90.00
_cell.angle_beta   90.00
_cell.angle_gamma   90.00
#
_symmetry.space_group_name_H-M   'P 1'
#
loop_
_entity.id
_entity.type
_entity.pdbx_description
1 polymer ?
#
loop_
_entity_poly.entity_id
_entity_poly.type
_entity_poly.pdbx_seq_one_letter_code
_entity_poly.pdbx_strand_id
1 'polypeptide(L)'
;VDQLLPVTLPKQDDREVVIYMNNPLRYAGLTYYQAGFTNNDRTTILQVVRNPGWLMPYIACSVMTLGLLIQFGISLFGFVTKRRAKAVKVSEGQKQLPGGIYPMVVLAVAALTVIYSLIPPRHQGAYDYNAFGQLPTLVNGRIKPLDTVARTSLLVLQGRQSFKSPDGKSLKPIEWLLDVIYRPEVANSYQNFEIVHPDVRALLNLTPEMGAGKKRYSVNQFVAGLPDLDRQARLADAVEVPVRSSFQRAVVQLRNNIVVFQRLQSTIIAPGVHGFLERLAQFDTLVPAGVVANAARQAGQPYNETAAQLLLDMSVSFTALESQGYLMMIPPADSAANQMAWKNFGASLMASVQAGRLDKAAANYTNIGLAWRNYQPAQFNQLVHDYRDRLDNSIPAAMGKCNLEAGFNAAQPFYTSMIIYVLAFLIAVVSWLKWPDTLGRSAFWLVLLAWVLSTAGIATRMWLEDRPPVTNLYSSALFVGWGSVLLCIFLERIYKNGIGSVAAGAIGFSTLLIAQSLALSGDTLEMMRAVLDSNFWLATHVVTVTIGYSATYLAGFLALIYVTRGVLTKSLDKATADSLARMVYGIVCFATLFSFIGTVLGGIWADQSWGRFWGWDPKENGALIIVLWNALILHARWGGLVRTRGLMNLAIFGNVVTSWSWFGVNMLGVGLHSYGFMDAAFWSLVIFVGSQMAFIGIAGLPLTRWRSQMV
;
A
#
# COMPACT_ATOMS: atom_id res chain seq x y z
N VAL A 1 14.56 35.23 -23.53
CA VAL A 1 14.42 34.79 -24.89
C VAL A 1 15.72 35.05 -25.62
N ASP A 2 16.35 33.92 -26.09
CA ASP A 2 17.13 33.87 -27.30
C ASP A 2 18.51 34.47 -27.37
N GLN A 3 19.46 33.68 -26.91
CA GLN A 3 20.66 33.46 -27.72
C GLN A 3 20.97 31.98 -27.79
N LEU A 4 20.37 31.32 -28.78
CA LEU A 4 20.85 30.04 -29.30
C LEU A 4 22.24 30.29 -29.88
N LEU A 5 23.28 29.94 -29.13
CA LEU A 5 24.63 29.85 -29.67
C LEU A 5 24.59 28.78 -30.78
N PRO A 6 25.12 29.06 -31.99
CA PRO A 6 25.18 28.08 -33.05
C PRO A 6 26.06 26.90 -32.59
N VAL A 7 25.41 25.79 -32.27
CA VAL A 7 26.11 24.53 -32.07
C VAL A 7 26.44 24.03 -33.48
N THR A 8 27.69 24.11 -33.89
CA THR A 8 28.19 23.37 -35.04
C THR A 8 28.07 21.89 -34.75
N LEU A 9 26.99 21.27 -35.25
CA LEU A 9 26.79 19.83 -35.13
C LEU A 9 27.80 19.09 -35.97
N PRO A 10 28.70 18.30 -35.41
CA PRO A 10 29.57 17.46 -36.20
C PRO A 10 28.76 16.26 -36.68
N LYS A 11 28.67 16.08 -37.99
CA LYS A 11 28.01 14.98 -38.72
C LYS A 11 26.57 14.70 -38.30
N GLN A 12 25.66 14.76 -39.26
CA GLN A 12 24.27 14.33 -39.09
C GLN A 12 24.25 12.88 -38.58
N ASP A 13 23.66 12.68 -37.42
CA ASP A 13 23.53 11.36 -36.76
C ASP A 13 22.07 10.92 -36.98
N ASP A 14 21.82 10.10 -37.99
CA ASP A 14 20.48 9.60 -38.38
C ASP A 14 20.10 8.33 -37.60
N ARG A 15 20.44 8.29 -36.33
CA ARG A 15 20.13 7.17 -35.44
C ARG A 15 18.74 7.32 -34.83
N GLU A 16 17.89 6.30 -34.99
CA GLU A 16 16.61 6.24 -34.31
C GLU A 16 16.80 6.06 -32.80
N VAL A 17 16.21 6.91 -31.99
CA VAL A 17 16.30 6.87 -30.52
C VAL A 17 14.92 6.98 -29.90
N VAL A 18 14.58 6.05 -29.02
CA VAL A 18 13.32 6.07 -28.26
C VAL A 18 13.57 6.72 -26.91
N ILE A 19 12.86 7.84 -26.65
CA ILE A 19 12.90 8.56 -25.36
C ILE A 19 11.58 8.28 -24.62
N TYR A 20 11.68 7.74 -23.41
CA TYR A 20 10.55 7.48 -22.53
C TYR A 20 10.94 7.68 -21.05
N MET A 21 9.99 7.57 -20.13
CA MET A 21 10.25 7.78 -18.69
C MET A 21 11.44 6.94 -18.21
N ASN A 22 12.38 7.57 -17.50
CA ASN A 22 13.65 7.00 -17.00
C ASN A 22 14.67 6.58 -18.09
N ASN A 23 14.40 6.85 -19.37
CA ASN A 23 15.32 6.58 -20.49
C ASN A 23 15.52 7.85 -21.34
N PRO A 24 16.35 8.79 -20.88
CA PRO A 24 16.67 10.02 -21.60
C PRO A 24 17.66 9.78 -22.74
N LEU A 25 17.62 10.64 -23.76
CA LEU A 25 18.71 10.77 -24.71
C LEU A 25 19.81 11.69 -24.14
N ARG A 26 21.04 11.24 -24.13
CA ARG A 26 22.24 12.07 -23.87
C ARG A 26 22.97 12.29 -25.17
N TYR A 27 23.01 13.55 -25.61
CA TYR A 27 23.66 13.92 -26.86
C TYR A 27 24.28 15.31 -26.77
N ALA A 28 25.50 15.47 -27.26
CA ALA A 28 26.27 16.71 -27.29
C ALA A 28 26.33 17.47 -25.93
N GLY A 29 26.43 16.74 -24.81
CA GLY A 29 26.49 17.34 -23.46
C GLY A 29 25.15 17.80 -22.92
N LEU A 30 24.06 17.48 -23.62
CA LEU A 30 22.68 17.75 -23.21
C LEU A 30 21.95 16.44 -22.87
N THR A 31 21.02 16.50 -21.94
CA THR A 31 20.11 15.41 -21.59
C THR A 31 18.70 15.79 -21.97
N TYR A 32 18.05 15.00 -22.86
CA TYR A 32 16.69 15.15 -23.31
C TYR A 32 15.83 14.09 -22.64
N TYR A 33 14.86 14.48 -21.82
CA TYR A 33 13.99 13.53 -21.13
C TYR A 33 12.52 13.92 -21.27
N GLN A 34 11.65 12.92 -21.18
CA GLN A 34 10.22 13.14 -21.19
C GLN A 34 9.75 13.73 -19.87
N ALA A 35 9.29 14.98 -19.87
CA ALA A 35 8.78 15.68 -18.71
C ALA A 35 7.26 15.52 -18.55
N GLY A 36 6.54 15.26 -19.64
CA GLY A 36 5.10 15.09 -19.64
C GLY A 36 4.55 14.78 -21.01
N PHE A 37 3.23 14.66 -21.09
CA PHE A 37 2.47 14.45 -22.31
C PHE A 37 1.15 15.20 -22.27
N THR A 38 0.58 15.49 -23.44
CA THR A 38 -0.69 16.21 -23.62
C THR A 38 -1.49 15.62 -24.78
N ASN A 39 -2.68 16.17 -25.07
CA ASN A 39 -3.53 15.78 -26.18
C ASN A 39 -3.84 14.26 -26.22
N ASN A 40 -4.31 13.69 -25.10
CA ASN A 40 -4.59 12.25 -24.98
C ASN A 40 -3.41 11.39 -25.46
N ASP A 41 -2.24 11.65 -24.89
CA ASP A 41 -0.98 10.93 -25.12
C ASP A 41 -0.39 11.08 -26.54
N ARG A 42 -0.89 12.03 -27.35
CA ARG A 42 -0.41 12.28 -28.71
C ARG A 42 0.74 13.26 -28.80
N THR A 43 1.02 14.03 -27.73
CA THR A 43 2.08 15.03 -27.71
C THR A 43 2.98 14.80 -26.50
N THR A 44 4.27 14.56 -26.75
CA THR A 44 5.29 14.44 -25.72
C THR A 44 5.95 15.80 -25.46
N ILE A 45 6.12 16.14 -24.18
CA ILE A 45 6.86 17.31 -23.74
C ILE A 45 8.25 16.84 -23.30
N LEU A 46 9.28 17.26 -24.04
CA LEU A 46 10.68 17.02 -23.68
C LEU A 46 11.25 18.22 -22.93
N GLN A 47 11.98 17.94 -21.86
CA GLN A 47 12.82 18.93 -21.19
C GLN A 47 14.28 18.65 -21.49
N VAL A 48 15.07 19.72 -21.68
CA VAL A 48 16.48 19.64 -22.01
C VAL A 48 17.29 20.20 -20.85
N VAL A 49 18.27 19.44 -20.37
CA VAL A 49 19.14 19.84 -19.27
C VAL A 49 20.60 19.83 -19.74
N ARG A 50 21.31 20.91 -19.37
CA ARG A 50 22.78 21.01 -19.47
C ARG A 50 23.36 21.07 -18.06
N ASN A 51 24.17 20.09 -17.70
CA ASN A 51 24.79 20.01 -16.36
C ASN A 51 26.32 19.95 -16.48
N PRO A 52 27.04 21.10 -16.52
CA PRO A 52 28.48 21.11 -16.65
C PRO A 52 29.22 20.59 -15.41
N GLY A 53 28.57 20.64 -14.25
CA GLY A 53 29.13 20.18 -12.97
C GLY A 53 28.74 18.74 -12.59
N TRP A 54 28.27 17.94 -13.53
CA TRP A 54 27.71 16.60 -13.26
C TRP A 54 28.62 15.65 -12.44
N LEU A 55 29.94 15.79 -12.60
CA LEU A 55 30.91 14.92 -11.92
C LEU A 55 31.15 15.28 -10.44
N MET A 56 30.92 16.54 -10.05
CA MET A 56 31.23 17.03 -8.69
C MET A 56 30.47 16.27 -7.58
N PRO A 57 29.16 16.03 -7.67
CA PRO A 57 28.45 15.24 -6.66
C PRO A 57 29.00 13.83 -6.51
N TYR A 58 29.41 13.17 -7.61
CA TYR A 58 29.96 11.82 -7.59
C TYR A 58 31.28 11.78 -6.82
N ILE A 59 32.20 12.74 -7.07
CA ILE A 59 33.48 12.83 -6.35
C ILE A 59 33.21 13.07 -4.86
N ALA A 60 32.40 14.08 -4.52
CA ALA A 60 32.10 14.42 -3.13
C ALA A 60 31.46 13.25 -2.37
N CYS A 61 30.45 12.62 -2.94
CA CYS A 61 29.75 11.48 -2.34
C CYS A 61 30.66 10.25 -2.20
N SER A 62 31.57 10.00 -3.17
CA SER A 62 32.51 8.90 -3.09
C SER A 62 33.51 9.08 -1.96
N VAL A 63 34.06 10.30 -1.80
CA VAL A 63 35.00 10.63 -0.70
C VAL A 63 34.29 10.50 0.66
N MET A 64 33.05 11.01 0.79
CA MET A 64 32.26 10.89 2.02
C MET A 64 31.94 9.43 2.33
N THR A 65 31.51 8.65 1.35
CA THR A 65 31.23 7.20 1.51
C THR A 65 32.46 6.47 2.02
N LEU A 66 33.61 6.70 1.41
CA LEU A 66 34.88 6.07 1.82
C LEU A 66 35.22 6.46 3.28
N GLY A 67 35.10 7.75 3.63
CA GLY A 67 35.31 8.22 5.00
C GLY A 67 34.40 7.55 6.02
N LEU A 68 33.10 7.43 5.73
CA LEU A 68 32.14 6.74 6.59
C LEU A 68 32.42 5.25 6.73
N LEU A 69 32.77 4.56 5.63
CA LEU A 69 33.10 3.14 5.67
C LEU A 69 34.34 2.87 6.51
N ILE A 70 35.40 3.69 6.38
CA ILE A 70 36.63 3.58 7.19
C ILE A 70 36.29 3.82 8.67
N GLN A 71 35.62 4.92 9.01
CA GLN A 71 35.29 5.30 10.39
C GLN A 71 34.40 4.27 11.07
N PHE A 72 33.34 3.82 10.38
CA PHE A 72 32.44 2.84 10.96
C PHE A 72 33.04 1.42 10.95
N GLY A 73 33.88 1.10 9.96
CA GLY A 73 34.64 -0.14 9.93
C GLY A 73 35.59 -0.28 11.13
N ILE A 74 36.34 0.77 11.46
CA ILE A 74 37.21 0.81 12.64
C ILE A 74 36.37 0.65 13.93
N SER A 75 35.26 1.36 14.03
CA SER A 75 34.37 1.29 15.20
C SER A 75 33.75 -0.10 15.38
N LEU A 76 33.31 -0.72 14.29
CA LEU A 76 32.73 -2.07 14.28
C LEU A 76 33.78 -3.12 14.63
N PHE A 77 34.96 -3.05 14.03
CA PHE A 77 36.07 -3.97 14.35
C PHE A 77 36.45 -3.89 15.81
N GLY A 78 36.60 -2.66 16.36
CA GLY A 78 36.86 -2.45 17.79
C GLY A 78 35.77 -2.99 18.71
N PHE A 79 34.53 -2.91 18.30
CA PHE A 79 33.38 -3.49 19.03
C PHE A 79 33.42 -5.02 19.03
N VAL A 80 33.62 -5.63 17.85
CA VAL A 80 33.67 -7.10 17.69
C VAL A 80 34.82 -7.72 18.44
N THR A 81 36.04 -7.13 18.36
CA THR A 81 37.24 -7.63 19.04
C THR A 81 37.12 -7.56 20.57
N LYS A 82 36.66 -6.42 21.12
CA LYS A 82 36.38 -6.28 22.56
C LYS A 82 35.36 -7.29 23.06
N ARG A 83 34.38 -7.60 22.25
CA ARG A 83 33.35 -8.56 22.59
C ARG A 83 33.83 -10.00 22.55
N ARG A 84 34.63 -10.39 21.54
CA ARG A 84 35.27 -11.73 21.45
C ARG A 84 36.14 -11.96 22.69
N ALA A 85 36.95 -10.99 23.09
CA ALA A 85 37.75 -11.05 24.29
C ALA A 85 36.91 -11.23 25.60
N LYS A 86 35.72 -10.59 25.66
CA LYS A 86 34.83 -10.73 26.81
C LYS A 86 34.05 -12.05 26.81
N ALA A 87 33.67 -12.59 25.65
CA ALA A 87 33.04 -13.89 25.50
C ALA A 87 33.93 -15.04 25.92
N VAL A 88 35.21 -14.98 25.62
CA VAL A 88 36.21 -15.96 26.05
C VAL A 88 36.33 -16.00 27.59
N LYS A 89 36.25 -14.84 28.27
CA LYS A 89 36.31 -14.79 29.78
C LYS A 89 35.01 -15.27 30.44
N VAL A 90 33.85 -15.21 29.78
CA VAL A 90 32.55 -15.60 30.34
C VAL A 90 32.24 -17.09 30.13
N SER A 91 32.91 -17.77 29.17
CA SER A 91 32.68 -19.20 28.91
C SER A 91 33.18 -20.12 30.03
N GLU A 92 33.99 -19.62 30.92
CA GLU A 92 34.58 -20.42 32.05
C GLU A 92 33.70 -20.47 33.30
N GLY A 93 32.57 -19.76 33.41
CA GLY A 93 31.90 -19.60 34.72
C GLY A 93 30.39 -19.70 34.77
N GLN A 94 29.62 -19.75 33.68
CA GLN A 94 28.16 -19.84 33.79
C GLN A 94 27.60 -21.02 33.00
N LYS A 95 27.24 -22.10 33.72
CA LYS A 95 26.24 -23.07 33.23
C LYS A 95 24.92 -22.30 33.02
N GLN A 96 24.59 -22.03 31.76
CA GLN A 96 23.22 -21.59 31.40
C GLN A 96 22.27 -22.73 31.80
N LEU A 97 21.43 -22.49 32.81
CA LEU A 97 20.28 -23.36 33.07
C LEU A 97 19.47 -23.49 31.77
N PRO A 98 19.13 -24.70 31.30
CA PRO A 98 18.29 -24.85 30.13
C PRO A 98 16.98 -24.14 30.43
N GLY A 99 16.65 -23.09 29.67
CA GLY A 99 15.35 -22.43 29.75
C GLY A 99 14.29 -23.48 29.45
N GLY A 100 13.48 -23.82 30.45
CA GLY A 100 12.56 -24.92 30.41
C GLY A 100 11.72 -25.05 29.11
N ILE A 101 10.90 -26.06 28.98
CA ILE A 101 10.06 -26.39 27.85
C ILE A 101 9.09 -25.25 27.46
N TYR A 102 8.76 -24.32 28.37
CA TYR A 102 7.75 -23.27 28.19
C TYR A 102 7.95 -22.36 26.96
N PRO A 103 9.13 -21.82 26.62
CA PRO A 103 9.32 -21.01 25.40
C PRO A 103 9.02 -21.79 24.13
N MET A 104 9.33 -23.07 24.09
CA MET A 104 9.03 -23.95 22.94
C MET A 104 7.53 -24.23 22.84
N VAL A 105 6.83 -24.40 23.96
CA VAL A 105 5.38 -24.59 23.99
C VAL A 105 4.68 -23.30 23.48
N VAL A 106 5.08 -22.13 23.95
CA VAL A 106 4.54 -20.84 23.49
C VAL A 106 4.76 -20.67 21.98
N LEU A 107 5.97 -20.97 21.50
CA LEU A 107 6.27 -20.92 20.07
C LEU A 107 5.43 -21.91 19.26
N ALA A 108 5.32 -23.15 19.75
CA ALA A 108 4.53 -24.19 19.07
C ALA A 108 3.05 -23.81 18.95
N VAL A 109 2.45 -23.31 20.04
CA VAL A 109 1.05 -22.84 20.01
C VAL A 109 0.87 -21.68 19.06
N ALA A 110 1.76 -20.69 19.09
CA ALA A 110 1.71 -19.55 18.17
C ALA A 110 1.92 -19.98 16.71
N ALA A 111 2.87 -20.89 16.45
CA ALA A 111 3.11 -21.41 15.10
C ALA A 111 1.91 -22.22 14.57
N LEU A 112 1.27 -23.05 15.40
CA LEU A 112 0.05 -23.77 15.03
C LEU A 112 -1.10 -22.82 14.71
N THR A 113 -1.24 -21.73 15.48
CA THR A 113 -2.24 -20.68 15.21
C THR A 113 -1.97 -20.00 13.87
N VAL A 114 -0.70 -19.69 13.56
CA VAL A 114 -0.29 -19.13 12.28
C VAL A 114 -0.60 -20.10 11.14
N ILE A 115 -0.19 -21.37 11.27
CA ILE A 115 -0.46 -22.40 10.26
C ILE A 115 -1.97 -22.51 10.01
N TYR A 116 -2.78 -22.54 11.08
CA TYR A 116 -4.24 -22.57 10.96
C TYR A 116 -4.78 -21.34 10.21
N SER A 117 -4.26 -20.15 10.45
CA SER A 117 -4.68 -18.91 9.76
C SER A 117 -4.30 -18.88 8.27
N LEU A 118 -3.29 -19.64 7.87
CA LEU A 118 -2.85 -19.76 6.48
C LEU A 118 -3.64 -20.80 5.67
N ILE A 119 -4.40 -21.68 6.34
CA ILE A 119 -5.25 -22.67 5.66
C ILE A 119 -6.41 -21.93 4.99
N PRO A 120 -6.58 -22.05 3.66
CA PRO A 120 -7.68 -21.41 2.97
C PRO A 120 -9.02 -21.83 3.60
N PRO A 121 -9.96 -20.90 3.79
CA PRO A 121 -11.26 -21.23 4.35
C PRO A 121 -11.97 -22.24 3.42
N ARG A 122 -12.37 -23.37 3.97
CA ARG A 122 -13.16 -24.36 3.23
C ARG A 122 -14.48 -23.74 2.81
N HIS A 123 -14.97 -24.17 1.67
CA HIS A 123 -16.31 -23.82 1.22
C HIS A 123 -17.34 -24.15 2.32
N GLN A 124 -18.03 -23.14 2.80
CA GLN A 124 -19.12 -23.25 3.78
C GLN A 124 -20.31 -22.48 3.25
N GLY A 125 -21.41 -23.18 3.01
CA GLY A 125 -22.66 -22.60 2.50
C GLY A 125 -23.11 -23.19 1.17
N ALA A 126 -24.23 -22.68 0.65
CA ALA A 126 -24.80 -23.17 -0.60
C ALA A 126 -23.99 -22.71 -1.83
N TYR A 127 -23.46 -21.48 -1.81
CA TYR A 127 -22.71 -20.87 -2.91
C TYR A 127 -21.20 -20.90 -2.66
N ASP A 128 -20.40 -21.28 -3.66
CA ASP A 128 -18.94 -21.22 -3.58
C ASP A 128 -18.41 -19.80 -3.91
N TYR A 129 -18.50 -18.94 -2.91
CA TYR A 129 -17.98 -17.56 -2.98
C TYR A 129 -16.46 -17.51 -3.19
N ASN A 130 -15.73 -18.51 -2.74
CA ASN A 130 -14.28 -18.55 -2.90
C ASN A 130 -13.90 -18.76 -4.36
N ALA A 131 -14.55 -19.72 -5.03
CA ALA A 131 -14.32 -19.99 -6.43
C ALA A 131 -14.67 -18.80 -7.32
N PHE A 132 -15.82 -18.14 -7.09
CA PHE A 132 -16.19 -16.91 -7.82
C PHE A 132 -15.24 -15.77 -7.51
N GLY A 133 -14.84 -15.60 -6.25
CA GLY A 133 -13.91 -14.54 -5.81
C GLY A 133 -12.52 -14.64 -6.45
N GLN A 134 -12.09 -15.82 -6.88
CA GLN A 134 -10.81 -16.05 -7.55
C GLN A 134 -10.83 -15.75 -9.06
N LEU A 135 -12.00 -15.46 -9.65
CA LEU A 135 -12.08 -15.10 -11.07
C LEU A 135 -11.31 -13.79 -11.33
N PRO A 136 -10.50 -13.78 -12.41
CA PRO A 136 -9.63 -12.64 -12.72
C PRO A 136 -10.40 -11.50 -13.37
N THR A 137 -9.98 -10.28 -13.07
CA THR A 137 -10.41 -9.07 -13.74
C THR A 137 -9.24 -8.10 -13.87
N LEU A 138 -9.17 -7.35 -14.98
CA LEU A 138 -8.21 -6.28 -15.15
C LEU A 138 -8.83 -4.96 -14.67
N VAL A 139 -8.18 -4.32 -13.70
CA VAL A 139 -8.60 -3.02 -13.15
C VAL A 139 -7.36 -2.17 -12.91
N ASN A 140 -7.38 -0.93 -13.41
CA ASN A 140 -6.27 0.02 -13.26
C ASN A 140 -4.91 -0.58 -13.70
N GLY A 141 -4.89 -1.30 -14.83
CA GLY A 141 -3.68 -1.90 -15.40
C GLY A 141 -3.18 -3.17 -14.72
N ARG A 142 -3.86 -3.69 -13.68
CA ARG A 142 -3.47 -4.92 -12.96
C ARG A 142 -4.57 -5.97 -13.00
N ILE A 143 -4.17 -7.22 -13.31
CA ILE A 143 -5.06 -8.38 -13.16
C ILE A 143 -5.12 -8.75 -11.68
N LYS A 144 -6.33 -8.81 -11.14
CA LYS A 144 -6.61 -9.13 -9.73
C LYS A 144 -7.88 -9.98 -9.59
N PRO A 145 -8.04 -10.74 -8.48
CA PRO A 145 -9.25 -11.51 -8.25
C PRO A 145 -10.44 -10.61 -7.88
N LEU A 146 -11.65 -11.04 -8.18
CA LEU A 146 -12.87 -10.33 -7.77
C LEU A 146 -12.97 -10.19 -6.24
N ASP A 147 -12.36 -11.07 -5.44
CA ASP A 147 -12.27 -10.94 -3.98
C ASP A 147 -11.56 -9.64 -3.58
N THR A 148 -10.44 -9.30 -4.24
CA THR A 148 -9.75 -8.02 -4.00
C THR A 148 -10.64 -6.84 -4.37
N VAL A 149 -11.35 -6.90 -5.50
CA VAL A 149 -12.28 -5.84 -5.91
C VAL A 149 -13.38 -5.63 -4.87
N ALA A 150 -13.99 -6.71 -4.39
CA ALA A 150 -15.03 -6.66 -3.36
C ALA A 150 -14.55 -6.03 -2.06
N ARG A 151 -13.40 -6.49 -1.55
CA ARG A 151 -12.80 -6.01 -0.29
C ARG A 151 -12.37 -4.55 -0.36
N THR A 152 -11.68 -4.17 -1.43
CA THR A 152 -11.17 -2.80 -1.61
C THR A 152 -12.31 -1.82 -1.86
N SER A 153 -13.34 -2.19 -2.62
CA SER A 153 -14.53 -1.36 -2.81
C SER A 153 -15.27 -1.12 -1.50
N LEU A 154 -15.47 -2.14 -0.66
CA LEU A 154 -16.07 -1.97 0.67
C LEU A 154 -15.23 -1.07 1.59
N LEU A 155 -13.88 -1.18 1.53
CA LEU A 155 -13.00 -0.29 2.28
C LEU A 155 -13.18 1.17 1.87
N VAL A 156 -13.23 1.45 0.57
CA VAL A 156 -13.43 2.80 0.03
C VAL A 156 -14.79 3.36 0.41
N LEU A 157 -15.86 2.56 0.31
CA LEU A 157 -17.24 3.01 0.55
C LEU A 157 -17.55 3.22 2.04
N GLN A 158 -17.11 2.31 2.91
CA GLN A 158 -17.52 2.27 4.31
C GLN A 158 -16.41 2.13 5.35
N GLY A 159 -15.14 2.17 4.94
CA GLY A 159 -13.97 2.06 5.83
C GLY A 159 -13.74 0.67 6.44
N ARG A 160 -14.41 -0.39 5.95
CA ARG A 160 -14.25 -1.77 6.44
C ARG A 160 -14.66 -2.81 5.40
N GLN A 161 -14.04 -3.99 5.46
CA GLN A 161 -14.34 -5.11 4.56
C GLN A 161 -15.57 -5.94 4.98
N SER A 162 -16.01 -5.86 6.23
CA SER A 162 -17.20 -6.57 6.71
C SER A 162 -18.45 -5.75 6.42
N PHE A 163 -19.49 -6.41 5.91
CA PHE A 163 -20.77 -5.79 5.59
C PHE A 163 -21.92 -6.50 6.31
N LYS A 164 -22.90 -5.73 6.79
CA LYS A 164 -24.16 -6.26 7.31
C LYS A 164 -25.31 -5.75 6.44
N SER A 165 -26.12 -6.68 5.94
CA SER A 165 -27.35 -6.33 5.21
C SER A 165 -28.36 -5.62 6.14
N PRO A 166 -29.38 -4.97 5.61
CA PRO A 166 -30.43 -4.35 6.41
C PRO A 166 -31.12 -5.32 7.40
N ASP A 167 -31.21 -6.60 7.04
CA ASP A 167 -31.76 -7.68 7.88
C ASP A 167 -30.80 -8.14 8.99
N GLY A 168 -29.64 -7.50 9.14
CA GLY A 168 -28.63 -7.81 10.15
C GLY A 168 -27.73 -9.00 9.83
N LYS A 169 -27.92 -9.68 8.68
CA LYS A 169 -27.06 -10.77 8.22
C LYS A 169 -25.67 -10.25 7.83
N SER A 170 -24.62 -10.91 8.32
CA SER A 170 -23.25 -10.60 7.87
C SER A 170 -23.01 -11.22 6.50
N LEU A 171 -22.78 -10.39 5.49
CA LEU A 171 -22.45 -10.81 4.13
C LEU A 171 -20.92 -10.87 3.95
N LYS A 172 -20.45 -11.86 3.19
CA LYS A 172 -19.07 -11.88 2.71
C LYS A 172 -18.86 -10.79 1.66
N PRO A 173 -17.66 -10.23 1.51
CA PRO A 173 -17.39 -9.21 0.48
C PRO A 173 -17.83 -9.63 -0.94
N ILE A 174 -17.61 -10.88 -1.31
CA ILE A 174 -18.03 -11.42 -2.60
C ILE A 174 -19.56 -11.53 -2.72
N GLU A 175 -20.27 -11.89 -1.67
CA GLU A 175 -21.74 -11.92 -1.66
C GLU A 175 -22.31 -10.52 -1.89
N TRP A 176 -21.73 -9.50 -1.25
CA TRP A 176 -22.05 -8.10 -1.51
C TRP A 176 -21.75 -7.70 -2.97
N LEU A 177 -20.59 -8.08 -3.53
CA LEU A 177 -20.24 -7.75 -4.92
C LEU A 177 -21.17 -8.43 -5.92
N LEU A 178 -21.57 -9.67 -5.68
CA LEU A 178 -22.56 -10.39 -6.51
C LEU A 178 -23.89 -9.64 -6.56
N ASP A 179 -24.36 -9.12 -5.42
CA ASP A 179 -25.58 -8.33 -5.40
C ASP A 179 -25.40 -6.97 -6.10
N VAL A 180 -24.25 -6.32 -5.95
CA VAL A 180 -23.96 -5.06 -6.65
C VAL A 180 -23.98 -5.26 -8.18
N ILE A 181 -23.41 -6.37 -8.68
CA ILE A 181 -23.32 -6.63 -10.11
C ILE A 181 -24.63 -7.20 -10.69
N TYR A 182 -25.32 -8.10 -9.97
CA TYR A 182 -26.42 -8.88 -10.51
C TYR A 182 -27.81 -8.51 -9.94
N ARG A 183 -27.87 -7.81 -8.79
CA ARG A 183 -29.10 -7.36 -8.13
C ARG A 183 -28.98 -5.91 -7.67
N PRO A 184 -28.75 -4.95 -8.60
CA PRO A 184 -28.55 -3.56 -8.23
C PRO A 184 -29.72 -2.98 -7.43
N GLU A 185 -30.93 -3.48 -7.64
CA GLU A 185 -32.13 -3.12 -6.86
C GLU A 185 -31.99 -3.47 -5.37
N VAL A 186 -31.39 -4.59 -5.04
CA VAL A 186 -31.08 -5.01 -3.66
C VAL A 186 -29.91 -4.22 -3.11
N ALA A 187 -28.85 -4.09 -3.89
CA ALA A 187 -27.62 -3.40 -3.50
C ALA A 187 -27.84 -1.91 -3.17
N ASN A 188 -28.79 -1.24 -3.85
CA ASN A 188 -29.17 0.16 -3.58
C ASN A 188 -29.83 0.34 -2.19
N SER A 189 -30.35 -0.72 -1.58
CA SER A 189 -30.87 -0.69 -0.21
C SER A 189 -29.78 -0.85 0.85
N TYR A 190 -28.57 -1.23 0.46
CA TYR A 190 -27.46 -1.50 1.37
C TYR A 190 -26.86 -0.22 1.93
N GLN A 191 -26.77 -0.13 3.26
CA GLN A 191 -26.21 1.04 3.97
C GLN A 191 -24.68 0.93 4.04
N ASN A 192 -24.04 1.13 2.91
CA ASN A 192 -22.58 0.95 2.71
C ASN A 192 -21.84 2.27 2.38
N PHE A 193 -22.50 3.43 2.40
CA PHE A 193 -21.83 4.72 2.22
C PHE A 193 -21.62 5.42 3.57
N GLU A 194 -20.36 5.59 3.96
CA GLU A 194 -20.02 6.30 5.20
C GLU A 194 -20.05 7.81 4.95
N ILE A 195 -21.02 8.51 5.61
CA ILE A 195 -21.20 9.96 5.51
C ILE A 195 -21.15 10.54 6.93
N VAL A 196 -19.97 11.07 7.30
CA VAL A 196 -19.70 11.58 8.65
C VAL A 196 -19.90 13.10 8.74
N HIS A 197 -19.55 13.85 7.66
CA HIS A 197 -19.58 15.31 7.68
C HIS A 197 -21.02 15.84 7.87
N PRO A 198 -21.28 16.70 8.88
CA PRO A 198 -22.62 17.16 9.19
C PRO A 198 -23.27 17.94 8.04
N ASP A 199 -22.54 18.82 7.37
CA ASP A 199 -23.06 19.63 6.28
C ASP A 199 -23.37 18.80 5.03
N VAL A 200 -22.61 17.70 4.79
CA VAL A 200 -22.93 16.75 3.70
C VAL A 200 -24.22 15.99 4.02
N ARG A 201 -24.41 15.59 5.28
CA ARG A 201 -25.69 14.98 5.70
C ARG A 201 -26.86 15.95 5.55
N ALA A 202 -26.69 17.20 5.95
CA ALA A 202 -27.71 18.24 5.78
C ALA A 202 -28.03 18.48 4.30
N LEU A 203 -27.01 18.55 3.41
CA LEU A 203 -27.19 18.67 1.96
C LEU A 203 -28.04 17.54 1.37
N LEU A 204 -27.91 16.32 1.92
CA LEU A 204 -28.61 15.11 1.44
C LEU A 204 -29.88 14.80 2.25
N ASN A 205 -30.30 15.68 3.17
CA ASN A 205 -31.47 15.49 4.07
C ASN A 205 -31.37 14.21 4.92
N LEU A 206 -30.16 13.85 5.38
CA LEU A 206 -29.88 12.65 6.17
C LEU A 206 -29.79 12.99 7.66
N THR A 207 -30.48 12.22 8.50
CA THR A 207 -30.33 12.28 9.95
C THR A 207 -29.50 11.08 10.45
N PRO A 208 -28.82 11.20 11.60
CA PRO A 208 -28.02 10.09 12.15
C PRO A 208 -28.85 8.83 12.39
N GLU A 209 -30.12 8.97 12.73
CA GLU A 209 -31.05 7.87 13.04
C GLU A 209 -31.38 7.02 11.80
N MET A 210 -31.36 7.62 10.61
CA MET A 210 -31.56 6.92 9.33
C MET A 210 -30.41 5.98 8.97
N GLY A 211 -29.23 6.20 9.54
CA GLY A 211 -28.01 5.52 9.15
C GLY A 211 -27.61 4.36 10.06
N ALA A 212 -27.15 3.25 9.50
CA ALA A 212 -26.55 2.16 10.27
C ALA A 212 -25.32 2.66 11.06
N GLY A 213 -25.36 2.48 12.39
CA GLY A 213 -24.35 3.01 13.29
C GLY A 213 -24.23 4.54 13.21
N LYS A 214 -25.31 5.24 12.92
CA LYS A 214 -25.44 6.72 12.82
C LYS A 214 -24.55 7.37 11.75
N LYS A 215 -24.01 6.63 10.81
CA LYS A 215 -23.06 7.18 9.83
C LYS A 215 -23.05 6.50 8.46
N ARG A 216 -23.76 5.39 8.27
CA ARG A 216 -23.81 4.67 6.99
C ARG A 216 -25.22 4.69 6.43
N TYR A 217 -25.28 5.04 5.15
CA TYR A 217 -26.52 5.26 4.42
C TYR A 217 -26.54 4.46 3.13
N SER A 218 -27.74 4.18 2.62
CA SER A 218 -27.97 3.54 1.33
C SER A 218 -28.20 4.58 0.24
N VAL A 219 -27.96 4.20 -1.02
CA VAL A 219 -28.26 5.07 -2.18
C VAL A 219 -29.73 5.51 -2.16
N ASN A 220 -30.65 4.59 -1.87
CA ASN A 220 -32.09 4.89 -1.81
C ASN A 220 -32.44 6.00 -0.83
N GLN A 221 -31.65 6.20 0.24
CA GLN A 221 -31.92 7.24 1.23
C GLN A 221 -31.49 8.65 0.78
N PHE A 222 -30.53 8.74 -0.17
CA PHE A 222 -30.01 10.04 -0.60
C PHE A 222 -30.08 10.29 -2.11
N VAL A 223 -30.73 9.41 -2.89
CA VAL A 223 -30.82 9.54 -4.36
C VAL A 223 -31.41 10.89 -4.80
N ALA A 224 -32.35 11.42 -4.06
CA ALA A 224 -32.99 12.72 -4.36
C ALA A 224 -32.00 13.91 -4.23
N GLY A 225 -30.96 13.79 -3.38
CA GLY A 225 -29.94 14.81 -3.17
C GLY A 225 -28.74 14.72 -4.12
N LEU A 226 -28.67 13.72 -5.01
CA LEU A 226 -27.54 13.53 -5.93
C LEU A 226 -27.26 14.75 -6.84
N PRO A 227 -28.26 15.45 -7.41
CA PRO A 227 -28.00 16.64 -8.22
C PRO A 227 -27.30 17.75 -7.44
N ASP A 228 -27.69 17.96 -6.18
CA ASP A 228 -27.09 18.97 -5.32
C ASP A 228 -25.67 18.56 -4.90
N LEU A 229 -25.44 17.29 -4.61
CA LEU A 229 -24.10 16.75 -4.34
C LEU A 229 -23.18 16.95 -5.54
N ASP A 230 -23.64 16.62 -6.76
CA ASP A 230 -22.83 16.78 -7.97
C ASP A 230 -22.51 18.26 -8.26
N ARG A 231 -23.48 19.16 -8.06
CA ARG A 231 -23.25 20.60 -8.17
C ARG A 231 -22.17 21.08 -7.20
N GLN A 232 -22.24 20.71 -5.92
CA GLN A 232 -21.25 21.07 -4.91
C GLN A 232 -19.88 20.44 -5.20
N ALA A 233 -19.85 19.22 -5.71
CA ALA A 233 -18.61 18.55 -6.09
C ALA A 233 -17.91 19.26 -7.25
N ARG A 234 -18.64 19.70 -8.29
CA ARG A 234 -18.08 20.49 -9.40
C ARG A 234 -17.51 21.82 -8.92
N LEU A 235 -18.19 22.51 -8.00
CA LEU A 235 -17.65 23.73 -7.38
C LEU A 235 -16.36 23.46 -6.60
N ALA A 236 -16.31 22.34 -5.88
CA ALA A 236 -15.12 21.93 -5.15
C ALA A 236 -13.96 21.51 -6.06
N ASP A 237 -14.24 20.94 -7.24
CA ASP A 237 -13.20 20.56 -8.22
C ASP A 237 -12.50 21.77 -8.84
N ALA A 238 -13.15 22.93 -8.89
CA ALA A 238 -12.52 24.19 -9.31
C ALA A 238 -11.51 24.75 -8.28
N VAL A 239 -11.51 24.21 -7.05
CA VAL A 239 -10.59 24.64 -5.98
C VAL A 239 -9.40 23.68 -5.94
N GLU A 240 -8.18 24.23 -5.82
CA GLU A 240 -6.97 23.41 -5.69
C GLU A 240 -7.03 22.48 -4.47
N VAL A 241 -6.61 21.24 -4.63
CA VAL A 241 -6.75 20.17 -3.61
C VAL A 241 -6.21 20.57 -2.23
N PRO A 242 -5.02 21.22 -2.09
CA PRO A 242 -4.47 21.57 -0.78
C PRO A 242 -5.31 22.59 0.01
N VAL A 243 -6.04 23.46 -0.68
CA VAL A 243 -6.82 24.54 -0.05
C VAL A 243 -8.32 24.23 0.07
N ARG A 244 -8.77 23.06 -0.36
CA ARG A 244 -10.17 22.62 -0.18
C ARG A 244 -10.56 22.55 1.29
N SER A 245 -11.75 23.07 1.62
CA SER A 245 -12.34 22.90 2.95
C SER A 245 -12.66 21.42 3.25
N SER A 246 -12.90 21.08 4.51
CA SER A 246 -13.32 19.74 4.92
C SER A 246 -14.63 19.31 4.24
N PHE A 247 -15.59 20.24 4.10
CA PHE A 247 -16.84 20.01 3.37
C PHE A 247 -16.58 19.69 1.90
N GLN A 248 -15.77 20.49 1.20
CA GLN A 248 -15.44 20.29 -0.21
C GLN A 248 -14.74 18.94 -0.45
N ARG A 249 -13.81 18.55 0.41
CA ARG A 249 -13.18 17.23 0.35
C ARG A 249 -14.19 16.10 0.56
N ALA A 250 -15.08 16.22 1.54
CA ALA A 250 -16.09 15.21 1.84
C ALA A 250 -17.11 15.03 0.70
N VAL A 251 -17.55 16.13 0.08
CA VAL A 251 -18.46 16.11 -1.07
C VAL A 251 -17.82 15.41 -2.28
N VAL A 252 -16.57 15.77 -2.63
CA VAL A 252 -15.85 15.17 -3.75
C VAL A 252 -15.60 13.68 -3.49
N GLN A 253 -15.21 13.31 -2.27
CA GLN A 253 -15.00 11.92 -1.90
C GLN A 253 -16.29 11.09 -2.02
N LEU A 254 -17.40 11.61 -1.50
CA LEU A 254 -18.69 10.91 -1.58
C LEU A 254 -19.13 10.73 -3.04
N ARG A 255 -19.04 11.79 -3.89
CA ARG A 255 -19.33 11.68 -5.33
C ARG A 255 -18.48 10.59 -5.99
N ASN A 256 -17.17 10.57 -5.72
CA ASN A 256 -16.27 9.57 -6.29
C ASN A 256 -16.65 8.15 -5.83
N ASN A 257 -17.01 7.97 -4.57
CA ASN A 257 -17.47 6.70 -4.04
C ASN A 257 -18.78 6.23 -4.74
N ILE A 258 -19.72 7.16 -4.97
CA ILE A 258 -20.95 6.85 -5.70
C ILE A 258 -20.64 6.45 -7.15
N VAL A 259 -19.75 7.15 -7.82
CA VAL A 259 -19.29 6.81 -9.18
C VAL A 259 -18.69 5.40 -9.24
N VAL A 260 -17.83 5.05 -8.28
CA VAL A 260 -17.27 3.69 -8.19
C VAL A 260 -18.38 2.66 -8.03
N PHE A 261 -19.33 2.89 -7.13
CA PHE A 261 -20.44 1.98 -6.89
C PHE A 261 -21.31 1.80 -8.16
N GLN A 262 -21.68 2.90 -8.83
CA GLN A 262 -22.45 2.86 -10.07
C GLN A 262 -21.71 2.13 -11.20
N ARG A 263 -20.39 2.33 -11.32
CA ARG A 263 -19.57 1.60 -12.28
C ARG A 263 -19.51 0.10 -12.00
N LEU A 264 -19.49 -0.31 -10.72
CA LEU A 264 -19.60 -1.71 -10.35
C LEU A 264 -20.97 -2.29 -10.71
N GLN A 265 -22.06 -1.55 -10.50
CA GLN A 265 -23.41 -1.96 -10.91
C GLN A 265 -23.52 -2.10 -12.43
N SER A 266 -22.89 -1.20 -13.18
CA SER A 266 -22.87 -1.21 -14.66
C SER A 266 -21.79 -2.15 -15.24
N THR A 267 -21.30 -3.13 -14.47
CA THR A 267 -20.29 -4.08 -14.98
C THR A 267 -20.90 -5.07 -15.97
N ILE A 268 -22.08 -5.60 -15.68
CA ILE A 268 -22.75 -6.64 -16.50
C ILE A 268 -24.16 -6.21 -16.88
N ILE A 269 -24.91 -5.59 -15.97
CA ILE A 269 -26.30 -5.20 -16.23
C ILE A 269 -26.34 -3.73 -16.66
N ALA A 270 -27.00 -3.47 -17.79
CA ALA A 270 -27.20 -2.10 -18.27
C ALA A 270 -28.18 -1.36 -17.33
N PRO A 271 -27.84 -0.12 -16.89
CA PRO A 271 -28.69 0.66 -16.00
C PRO A 271 -30.11 0.86 -16.57
N GLY A 272 -31.13 0.64 -15.76
CA GLY A 272 -32.53 0.88 -16.13
C GLY A 272 -33.15 -0.15 -17.08
N VAL A 273 -32.43 -1.22 -17.46
CA VAL A 273 -32.94 -2.25 -18.36
C VAL A 273 -33.42 -3.46 -17.57
N HIS A 274 -34.74 -3.70 -17.57
CA HIS A 274 -35.33 -4.89 -16.97
C HIS A 274 -35.14 -6.12 -17.88
N GLY A 275 -34.91 -7.29 -17.28
CA GLY A 275 -34.77 -8.55 -18.01
C GLY A 275 -33.55 -8.61 -18.91
N PHE A 276 -32.46 -7.85 -18.57
CA PHE A 276 -31.25 -7.76 -19.40
C PHE A 276 -30.55 -9.09 -19.56
N LEU A 277 -30.37 -9.86 -18.49
CA LEU A 277 -29.72 -11.16 -18.53
C LEU A 277 -30.54 -12.19 -19.30
N GLU A 278 -31.85 -12.15 -19.19
CA GLU A 278 -32.77 -13.02 -19.92
C GLU A 278 -32.72 -12.76 -21.44
N ARG A 279 -32.58 -11.49 -21.83
CA ARG A 279 -32.36 -11.13 -23.26
C ARG A 279 -31.00 -11.59 -23.74
N LEU A 280 -29.96 -11.50 -22.92
CA LEU A 280 -28.63 -12.02 -23.26
C LEU A 280 -28.62 -13.55 -23.39
N ALA A 281 -29.39 -14.27 -22.58
CA ALA A 281 -29.52 -15.72 -22.73
C ALA A 281 -30.17 -16.12 -24.09
N GLN A 282 -30.91 -15.23 -24.70
CA GLN A 282 -31.54 -15.41 -26.01
C GLN A 282 -30.76 -14.69 -27.14
N PHE A 283 -29.53 -14.24 -26.88
CA PHE A 283 -28.72 -13.42 -27.79
C PHE A 283 -28.59 -14.02 -29.18
N ASP A 284 -28.25 -15.31 -29.25
CA ASP A 284 -27.98 -16.02 -30.52
C ASP A 284 -29.24 -16.17 -31.40
N THR A 285 -30.43 -15.91 -30.84
CA THR A 285 -31.71 -15.85 -31.58
C THR A 285 -32.09 -14.40 -31.90
N LEU A 286 -32.02 -13.50 -30.92
CA LEU A 286 -32.51 -12.14 -31.02
C LEU A 286 -31.63 -11.25 -31.90
N VAL A 287 -30.31 -11.36 -31.76
CA VAL A 287 -29.37 -10.49 -32.47
C VAL A 287 -29.32 -10.81 -33.97
N PRO A 288 -29.18 -12.06 -34.44
CA PRO A 288 -29.22 -12.37 -35.85
C PRO A 288 -30.54 -11.92 -36.54
N ALA A 289 -31.69 -12.14 -35.87
CA ALA A 289 -32.99 -11.70 -36.38
C ALA A 289 -33.05 -10.15 -36.54
N GLY A 290 -32.51 -9.42 -35.55
CA GLY A 290 -32.41 -7.97 -35.59
C GLY A 290 -31.45 -7.46 -36.70
N VAL A 291 -30.30 -8.14 -36.90
CA VAL A 291 -29.36 -7.79 -37.98
C VAL A 291 -29.98 -7.94 -39.35
N VAL A 292 -30.69 -9.07 -39.57
CA VAL A 292 -31.43 -9.30 -40.83
C VAL A 292 -32.50 -8.22 -41.04
N ALA A 293 -33.29 -7.91 -40.01
CA ALA A 293 -34.32 -6.88 -40.07
C ALA A 293 -33.74 -5.49 -40.36
N ASN A 294 -32.62 -5.14 -39.75
CA ASN A 294 -31.95 -3.85 -39.97
C ASN A 294 -31.36 -3.75 -41.38
N ALA A 295 -30.77 -4.82 -41.90
CA ALA A 295 -30.28 -4.86 -43.26
C ALA A 295 -31.42 -4.68 -44.27
N ALA A 296 -32.55 -5.38 -44.08
CA ALA A 296 -33.75 -5.20 -44.93
C ALA A 296 -34.29 -3.78 -44.86
N ARG A 297 -34.33 -3.16 -43.68
CA ARG A 297 -34.69 -1.74 -43.50
C ARG A 297 -33.80 -0.80 -44.29
N GLN A 298 -32.49 -1.01 -44.25
CA GLN A 298 -31.51 -0.19 -44.99
C GLN A 298 -31.64 -0.36 -46.50
N ALA A 299 -32.06 -1.54 -46.95
CA ALA A 299 -32.32 -1.84 -48.37
C ALA A 299 -33.71 -1.38 -48.85
N GLY A 300 -34.52 -0.75 -47.99
CA GLY A 300 -35.90 -0.32 -48.32
C GLY A 300 -36.89 -1.48 -48.53
N GLN A 301 -36.56 -2.67 -47.99
CA GLN A 301 -37.38 -3.88 -48.09
C GLN A 301 -38.30 -4.02 -46.85
N PRO A 302 -39.42 -4.77 -46.96
CA PRO A 302 -40.23 -5.11 -45.81
C PRO A 302 -39.38 -5.81 -44.72
N TYR A 303 -39.49 -5.35 -43.49
CA TYR A 303 -38.68 -5.85 -42.39
C TYR A 303 -39.49 -6.06 -41.11
N ASN A 304 -38.96 -6.82 -40.18
CA ASN A 304 -39.54 -7.02 -38.86
C ASN A 304 -39.14 -5.82 -37.96
N GLU A 305 -40.07 -4.88 -37.76
CA GLU A 305 -39.87 -3.66 -36.98
C GLU A 305 -39.48 -3.95 -35.51
N THR A 306 -40.15 -4.94 -34.88
CA THR A 306 -39.87 -5.35 -33.52
C THR A 306 -38.44 -5.87 -33.33
N ALA A 307 -37.96 -6.71 -34.28
CA ALA A 307 -36.61 -7.24 -34.25
C ALA A 307 -35.54 -6.13 -34.47
N ALA A 308 -35.82 -5.22 -35.39
CA ALA A 308 -34.93 -4.06 -35.65
C ALA A 308 -34.84 -3.13 -34.42
N GLN A 309 -35.97 -2.80 -33.81
CA GLN A 309 -36.00 -1.98 -32.59
C GLN A 309 -35.30 -2.65 -31.44
N LEU A 310 -35.52 -3.94 -31.20
CA LEU A 310 -34.87 -4.68 -30.14
C LEU A 310 -33.32 -4.68 -30.31
N LEU A 311 -32.80 -4.86 -31.53
CA LEU A 311 -31.38 -4.76 -31.79
C LEU A 311 -30.84 -3.36 -31.47
N LEU A 312 -31.58 -2.30 -31.80
CA LEU A 312 -31.20 -0.93 -31.50
C LEU A 312 -31.11 -0.72 -29.98
N ASP A 313 -32.13 -1.11 -29.23
CA ASP A 313 -32.18 -1.00 -27.76
C ASP A 313 -31.05 -1.79 -27.10
N MET A 314 -30.76 -2.99 -27.60
CA MET A 314 -29.63 -3.78 -27.12
C MET A 314 -28.30 -3.09 -27.44
N SER A 315 -28.13 -2.55 -28.65
CA SER A 315 -26.88 -1.85 -29.03
C SER A 315 -26.64 -0.60 -28.20
N VAL A 316 -27.67 0.18 -27.89
CA VAL A 316 -27.60 1.35 -26.97
C VAL A 316 -27.17 0.90 -25.59
N SER A 317 -27.77 -0.19 -25.09
CA SER A 317 -27.41 -0.76 -23.78
C SER A 317 -25.97 -1.26 -23.73
N PHE A 318 -25.48 -1.90 -24.80
CA PHE A 318 -24.10 -2.39 -24.91
C PHE A 318 -23.08 -1.25 -24.97
N THR A 319 -23.39 -0.18 -25.72
CA THR A 319 -22.55 1.02 -25.80
C THR A 319 -22.48 1.72 -24.42
N ALA A 320 -23.61 1.78 -23.70
CA ALA A 320 -23.61 2.32 -22.33
C ALA A 320 -22.73 1.49 -21.39
N LEU A 321 -22.81 0.16 -21.45
CA LEU A 321 -21.92 -0.74 -20.67
C LEU A 321 -20.46 -0.61 -21.08
N GLU A 322 -20.15 -0.46 -22.36
CA GLU A 322 -18.79 -0.25 -22.84
C GLU A 322 -18.18 1.04 -22.30
N SER A 323 -18.95 2.13 -22.30
CA SER A 323 -18.49 3.44 -21.82
C SER A 323 -18.37 3.53 -20.28
N GLN A 324 -19.23 2.82 -19.55
CA GLN A 324 -19.30 2.87 -18.08
C GLN A 324 -18.59 1.71 -17.40
N GLY A 325 -18.35 0.61 -18.10
CA GLY A 325 -17.81 -0.62 -17.56
C GLY A 325 -16.43 -0.41 -16.94
N TYR A 326 -16.34 -0.62 -15.62
CA TYR A 326 -15.12 -0.44 -14.84
C TYR A 326 -14.25 -1.69 -14.81
N LEU A 327 -14.87 -2.87 -14.68
CA LEU A 327 -14.18 -4.15 -14.60
C LEU A 327 -14.01 -4.73 -16.01
N MET A 328 -12.77 -4.96 -16.41
CA MET A 328 -12.46 -5.70 -17.63
C MET A 328 -12.42 -7.19 -17.29
N MET A 329 -13.55 -7.88 -17.41
CA MET A 329 -13.74 -9.26 -16.97
C MET A 329 -13.53 -10.28 -18.08
N ILE A 330 -13.46 -9.85 -19.35
CA ILE A 330 -13.35 -10.74 -20.50
C ILE A 330 -11.88 -10.80 -20.92
N PRO A 331 -11.21 -11.95 -20.70
CA PRO A 331 -9.82 -12.12 -21.11
C PRO A 331 -9.69 -12.22 -22.63
N PRO A 332 -8.50 -11.94 -23.21
CA PRO A 332 -8.22 -12.20 -24.60
C PRO A 332 -8.30 -13.70 -24.91
N ALA A 333 -8.68 -14.03 -26.14
CA ALA A 333 -8.73 -15.43 -26.60
C ALA A 333 -7.34 -16.06 -26.73
N ASP A 334 -6.30 -15.26 -26.98
CA ASP A 334 -4.91 -15.67 -27.02
C ASP A 334 -4.19 -15.28 -25.73
N SER A 335 -3.60 -16.26 -25.07
CA SER A 335 -2.83 -16.06 -23.82
C SER A 335 -1.55 -15.21 -24.02
N ALA A 336 -1.02 -15.16 -25.22
CA ALA A 336 0.12 -14.31 -25.59
C ALA A 336 -0.27 -12.86 -25.88
N ALA A 337 -1.58 -12.56 -25.97
CA ALA A 337 -2.05 -11.20 -26.20
C ALA A 337 -1.75 -10.29 -25.00
N ASN A 338 -1.37 -9.05 -25.30
CA ASN A 338 -1.07 -8.02 -24.31
C ASN A 338 -2.25 -7.84 -23.33
N GLN A 339 -1.96 -7.45 -22.08
CA GLN A 339 -2.98 -7.10 -21.07
C GLN A 339 -3.99 -6.06 -21.57
N MET A 340 -3.62 -5.21 -22.52
CA MET A 340 -4.53 -4.26 -23.18
C MET A 340 -5.64 -4.92 -24.01
N ALA A 341 -5.57 -6.21 -24.28
CA ALA A 341 -6.60 -6.94 -25.03
C ALA A 341 -7.79 -7.41 -24.15
N TRP A 342 -7.73 -7.19 -22.83
CA TRP A 342 -8.88 -7.42 -21.95
C TRP A 342 -10.02 -6.47 -22.28
N LYS A 343 -11.24 -6.96 -22.25
CA LYS A 343 -12.45 -6.19 -22.57
C LYS A 343 -13.38 -6.11 -21.37
N ASN A 344 -14.08 -4.99 -21.26
CA ASN A 344 -15.25 -4.96 -20.38
C ASN A 344 -16.41 -5.72 -21.03
N PHE A 345 -17.46 -5.94 -20.27
CA PHE A 345 -18.60 -6.72 -20.72
C PHE A 345 -19.29 -6.08 -21.94
N GLY A 346 -19.46 -4.74 -21.95
CA GLY A 346 -20.07 -4.01 -23.06
C GLY A 346 -19.30 -4.14 -24.37
N ALA A 347 -17.97 -3.96 -24.34
CA ALA A 347 -17.12 -4.13 -25.52
C ALA A 347 -17.17 -5.57 -26.08
N SER A 348 -17.27 -6.57 -25.19
CA SER A 348 -17.45 -7.98 -25.62
C SER A 348 -18.81 -8.20 -26.28
N LEU A 349 -19.89 -7.59 -25.75
CA LEU A 349 -21.22 -7.68 -26.35
C LEU A 349 -21.27 -6.99 -27.72
N MET A 350 -20.64 -5.80 -27.86
CA MET A 350 -20.54 -5.12 -29.17
C MET A 350 -19.80 -5.97 -30.21
N ALA A 351 -18.68 -6.60 -29.81
CA ALA A 351 -17.97 -7.53 -30.68
C ALA A 351 -18.83 -8.79 -31.03
N SER A 352 -19.66 -9.25 -30.09
CA SER A 352 -20.57 -10.37 -30.27
C SER A 352 -21.66 -10.07 -31.30
N VAL A 353 -22.17 -8.82 -31.35
CA VAL A 353 -23.13 -8.38 -32.40
C VAL A 353 -22.52 -8.52 -33.80
N GLN A 354 -21.26 -8.11 -33.96
CA GLN A 354 -20.54 -8.22 -35.22
C GLN A 354 -20.29 -9.69 -35.61
N ALA A 355 -20.03 -10.55 -34.61
CA ALA A 355 -19.78 -11.98 -34.83
C ALA A 355 -21.07 -12.82 -35.03
N GLY A 356 -22.25 -12.23 -34.75
CA GLY A 356 -23.57 -12.91 -34.82
C GLY A 356 -23.78 -13.98 -33.74
N ARG A 357 -22.91 -14.08 -32.75
CA ARG A 357 -23.00 -15.02 -31.63
C ARG A 357 -22.41 -14.42 -30.36
N LEU A 358 -22.96 -14.82 -29.22
CA LEU A 358 -22.49 -14.35 -27.92
C LEU A 358 -21.08 -14.92 -27.61
N ASP A 359 -20.20 -14.04 -27.13
CA ASP A 359 -18.88 -14.44 -26.62
C ASP A 359 -19.02 -15.47 -25.47
N LYS A 360 -18.16 -16.49 -25.44
CA LYS A 360 -18.27 -17.59 -24.47
C LYS A 360 -18.08 -17.11 -23.03
N ALA A 361 -17.20 -16.16 -22.78
CA ALA A 361 -16.98 -15.61 -21.45
C ALA A 361 -18.19 -14.75 -21.02
N ALA A 362 -18.73 -13.94 -21.93
CA ALA A 362 -19.95 -13.17 -21.69
C ALA A 362 -21.15 -14.09 -21.40
N ALA A 363 -21.30 -15.18 -22.16
CA ALA A 363 -22.34 -16.18 -21.91
C ALA A 363 -22.22 -16.84 -20.51
N ASN A 364 -21.00 -17.13 -20.08
CA ASN A 364 -20.77 -17.66 -18.73
C ASN A 364 -21.19 -16.70 -17.62
N TYR A 365 -20.74 -15.44 -17.70
CA TYR A 365 -21.15 -14.45 -16.71
C TYR A 365 -22.66 -14.19 -16.72
N THR A 366 -23.31 -14.24 -17.89
CA THR A 366 -24.77 -14.16 -18.02
C THR A 366 -25.45 -15.32 -17.27
N ASN A 367 -25.02 -16.56 -17.50
CA ASN A 367 -25.60 -17.73 -16.88
C ASN A 367 -25.33 -17.80 -15.37
N ILE A 368 -24.12 -17.41 -14.91
CA ILE A 368 -23.79 -17.28 -13.48
C ILE A 368 -24.73 -16.25 -12.83
N GLY A 369 -24.98 -15.11 -13.49
CA GLY A 369 -25.88 -14.08 -13.01
C GLY A 369 -27.33 -14.54 -12.92
N LEU A 370 -27.82 -15.29 -13.90
CA LEU A 370 -29.16 -15.89 -13.86
C LEU A 370 -29.30 -16.90 -12.73
N ALA A 371 -28.32 -17.77 -12.52
CA ALA A 371 -28.31 -18.74 -11.43
C ALA A 371 -28.27 -18.02 -10.05
N TRP A 372 -27.55 -16.91 -9.92
CA TRP A 372 -27.53 -16.08 -8.71
C TRP A 372 -28.90 -15.42 -8.46
N ARG A 373 -29.49 -14.76 -9.48
CA ARG A 373 -30.81 -14.10 -9.38
C ARG A 373 -31.93 -15.09 -9.02
N ASN A 374 -31.87 -16.30 -9.58
CA ASN A 374 -32.89 -17.35 -9.42
C ASN A 374 -32.65 -18.22 -8.18
N TYR A 375 -31.66 -17.90 -7.32
CA TYR A 375 -31.34 -18.67 -6.11
C TYR A 375 -31.04 -20.15 -6.38
N GLN A 376 -30.26 -20.43 -7.42
CA GLN A 376 -29.86 -21.77 -7.85
C GLN A 376 -28.40 -22.08 -7.52
N PRO A 377 -28.05 -22.40 -6.26
CA PRO A 377 -26.66 -22.52 -5.83
C PRO A 377 -25.88 -23.66 -6.53
N ALA A 378 -26.52 -24.79 -6.77
CA ALA A 378 -25.87 -25.91 -7.46
C ALA A 378 -25.44 -25.53 -8.88
N GLN A 379 -26.33 -24.91 -9.63
CA GLN A 379 -26.05 -24.43 -11.00
C GLN A 379 -25.01 -23.30 -10.99
N PHE A 380 -25.09 -22.36 -10.04
CA PHE A 380 -24.08 -21.31 -9.86
C PHE A 380 -22.68 -21.91 -9.66
N ASN A 381 -22.56 -22.84 -8.71
CA ASN A 381 -21.29 -23.49 -8.39
C ASN A 381 -20.71 -24.22 -9.60
N GLN A 382 -21.52 -25.02 -10.30
CA GLN A 382 -21.10 -25.73 -11.50
C GLN A 382 -20.58 -24.75 -12.57
N LEU A 383 -21.35 -23.71 -12.91
CA LEU A 383 -20.96 -22.72 -13.93
C LEU A 383 -19.65 -21.99 -13.56
N VAL A 384 -19.47 -21.66 -12.28
CA VAL A 384 -18.23 -21.03 -11.79
C VAL A 384 -17.04 -21.97 -11.93
N HIS A 385 -17.19 -23.25 -11.53
CA HIS A 385 -16.10 -24.23 -11.66
C HIS A 385 -15.76 -24.52 -13.13
N ASP A 386 -16.75 -24.74 -13.98
CA ASP A 386 -16.55 -24.96 -15.42
C ASP A 386 -15.86 -23.77 -16.10
N TYR A 387 -16.14 -22.54 -15.63
CA TYR A 387 -15.48 -21.34 -16.15
C TYR A 387 -14.05 -21.22 -15.65
N ARG A 388 -13.80 -21.52 -14.38
CA ARG A 388 -12.44 -21.54 -13.82
C ARG A 388 -11.54 -22.53 -14.53
N ASP A 389 -12.01 -23.77 -14.75
CA ASP A 389 -11.24 -24.79 -15.46
C ASP A 389 -10.83 -24.34 -16.86
N ARG A 390 -11.72 -23.61 -17.53
CA ARG A 390 -11.38 -22.99 -18.83
C ARG A 390 -10.32 -21.89 -18.70
N LEU A 391 -10.43 -21.03 -17.68
CA LEU A 391 -9.47 -19.95 -17.44
C LEU A 391 -8.10 -20.51 -17.01
N ASP A 392 -8.08 -21.56 -16.20
CA ASP A 392 -6.85 -22.25 -15.80
C ASP A 392 -6.10 -22.83 -17.02
N ASN A 393 -6.82 -23.24 -18.06
CA ASN A 393 -6.23 -23.72 -19.31
C ASN A 393 -5.82 -22.57 -20.27
N SER A 394 -6.57 -21.45 -20.30
CA SER A 394 -6.33 -20.37 -21.25
C SER A 394 -5.36 -19.28 -20.73
N ILE A 395 -5.41 -18.96 -19.43
CA ILE A 395 -4.59 -17.92 -18.79
C ILE A 395 -4.01 -18.38 -17.45
N PRO A 396 -3.24 -19.51 -17.40
CA PRO A 396 -2.79 -20.14 -16.15
C PRO A 396 -1.98 -19.19 -15.25
N ALA A 397 -1.14 -18.34 -15.81
CA ALA A 397 -0.32 -17.39 -15.04
C ALA A 397 -1.19 -16.35 -14.29
N ALA A 398 -2.22 -15.80 -14.94
CA ALA A 398 -3.14 -14.86 -14.32
C ALA A 398 -3.99 -15.54 -13.24
N MET A 399 -4.50 -16.75 -13.51
CA MET A 399 -5.24 -17.54 -12.53
C MET A 399 -4.39 -17.89 -11.31
N GLY A 400 -3.12 -18.28 -11.51
CA GLY A 400 -2.19 -18.58 -10.43
C GLY A 400 -1.98 -17.37 -9.51
N LYS A 401 -1.78 -16.16 -10.07
CA LYS A 401 -1.68 -14.92 -9.29
C LYS A 401 -2.98 -14.60 -8.55
N CYS A 402 -4.14 -14.71 -9.19
CA CYS A 402 -5.45 -14.46 -8.57
C CYS A 402 -5.74 -15.45 -7.42
N ASN A 403 -5.43 -16.72 -7.58
CA ASN A 403 -5.58 -17.73 -6.53
C ASN A 403 -4.68 -17.41 -5.32
N LEU A 404 -3.42 -17.04 -5.56
CA LEU A 404 -2.48 -16.64 -4.50
C LEU A 404 -2.95 -15.37 -3.78
N GLU A 405 -3.41 -14.35 -4.51
CA GLU A 405 -3.88 -13.08 -3.93
C GLU A 405 -5.16 -13.29 -3.10
N ALA A 406 -6.12 -14.08 -3.57
CA ALA A 406 -7.31 -14.41 -2.80
C ALA A 406 -6.96 -15.19 -1.52
N GLY A 407 -6.02 -16.13 -1.59
CA GLY A 407 -5.46 -16.83 -0.43
C GLY A 407 -4.77 -15.88 0.56
N PHE A 408 -3.97 -14.97 0.06
CA PHE A 408 -3.29 -13.93 0.85
C PHE A 408 -4.29 -13.00 1.57
N ASN A 409 -5.35 -12.57 0.88
CA ASN A 409 -6.42 -11.78 1.46
C ASN A 409 -7.16 -12.52 2.59
N ALA A 410 -7.36 -13.82 2.44
CA ALA A 410 -7.99 -14.66 3.45
C ALA A 410 -7.09 -14.89 4.67
N ALA A 411 -5.80 -15.13 4.45
CA ALA A 411 -4.80 -15.41 5.48
C ALA A 411 -4.47 -14.20 6.37
N GLN A 412 -4.58 -12.98 5.84
CA GLN A 412 -4.29 -11.70 6.54
C GLN A 412 -2.97 -11.72 7.35
N PRO A 413 -1.81 -12.04 6.74
CA PRO A 413 -0.57 -12.30 7.47
C PRO A 413 -0.10 -11.11 8.30
N PHE A 414 -0.33 -9.88 7.85
CA PHE A 414 0.04 -8.67 8.59
C PHE A 414 -0.82 -8.45 9.82
N TYR A 415 -2.11 -8.76 9.76
CA TYR A 415 -3.01 -8.69 10.92
C TYR A 415 -2.61 -9.72 11.98
N THR A 416 -2.34 -10.95 11.57
CA THR A 416 -1.84 -12.00 12.46
C THR A 416 -0.50 -11.62 13.09
N SER A 417 0.44 -11.08 12.29
CA SER A 417 1.73 -10.57 12.81
C SER A 417 1.54 -9.46 13.83
N MET A 418 0.60 -8.54 13.60
CA MET A 418 0.30 -7.44 14.50
C MET A 418 -0.14 -7.94 15.88
N ILE A 419 -1.02 -8.96 15.93
CA ILE A 419 -1.45 -9.59 17.18
C ILE A 419 -0.26 -10.24 17.91
N ILE A 420 0.59 -10.97 17.18
CA ILE A 420 1.78 -11.61 17.77
C ILE A 420 2.76 -10.58 18.31
N TYR A 421 2.96 -9.43 17.62
CA TYR A 421 3.83 -8.35 18.12
C TYR A 421 3.30 -7.74 19.43
N VAL A 422 1.98 -7.56 19.58
CA VAL A 422 1.39 -7.10 20.85
C VAL A 422 1.64 -8.11 21.97
N LEU A 423 1.40 -9.39 21.72
CA LEU A 423 1.66 -10.44 22.70
C LEU A 423 3.14 -10.51 23.07
N ALA A 424 4.04 -10.44 22.09
CA ALA A 424 5.47 -10.43 22.32
C ALA A 424 5.91 -9.21 23.16
N PHE A 425 5.37 -8.03 22.87
CA PHE A 425 5.61 -6.80 23.63
C PHE A 425 5.19 -6.97 25.10
N LEU A 426 3.97 -7.43 25.34
CA LEU A 426 3.45 -7.63 26.70
C LEU A 426 4.29 -8.64 27.48
N ILE A 427 4.60 -9.79 26.89
CA ILE A 427 5.45 -10.82 27.49
C ILE A 427 6.85 -10.29 27.78
N ALA A 428 7.44 -9.51 26.83
CA ALA A 428 8.75 -8.90 27.01
C ALA A 428 8.78 -7.88 28.15
N VAL A 429 7.75 -7.04 28.29
CA VAL A 429 7.63 -6.10 29.44
C VAL A 429 7.46 -6.83 30.75
N VAL A 430 6.61 -7.87 30.81
CA VAL A 430 6.40 -8.69 32.01
C VAL A 430 7.70 -9.44 32.39
N SER A 431 8.53 -9.82 31.40
CA SER A 431 9.81 -10.48 31.67
C SER A 431 10.76 -9.62 32.53
N TRP A 432 10.63 -8.29 32.48
CA TRP A 432 11.42 -7.40 33.35
C TRP A 432 10.96 -7.39 34.80
N LEU A 433 9.72 -7.87 35.08
CA LEU A 433 9.14 -7.92 36.40
C LEU A 433 9.30 -9.32 37.03
N LYS A 434 9.11 -10.37 36.20
CA LYS A 434 9.10 -11.76 36.70
C LYS A 434 9.54 -12.73 35.57
N TRP A 435 10.26 -13.77 35.94
CA TRP A 435 10.73 -14.86 35.08
C TRP A 435 11.49 -14.39 33.82
N PRO A 436 12.56 -13.57 33.96
CA PRO A 436 13.23 -12.91 32.84
C PRO A 436 13.72 -13.89 31.77
N ASP A 437 14.28 -15.05 32.17
CA ASP A 437 14.82 -16.03 31.22
C ASP A 437 13.74 -16.71 30.39
N THR A 438 12.64 -17.14 31.01
CA THR A 438 11.57 -17.87 30.35
C THR A 438 10.74 -16.96 29.45
N LEU A 439 10.24 -15.84 30.03
CA LEU A 439 9.40 -14.91 29.30
C LEU A 439 10.19 -14.12 28.26
N GLY A 440 11.44 -13.73 28.54
CA GLY A 440 12.31 -13.06 27.58
C GLY A 440 12.60 -13.91 26.36
N ARG A 441 12.88 -15.22 26.53
CA ARG A 441 13.03 -16.16 25.41
C ARG A 441 11.74 -16.38 24.65
N SER A 442 10.60 -16.49 25.35
CA SER A 442 9.29 -16.62 24.71
C SER A 442 8.97 -15.39 23.84
N ALA A 443 9.19 -14.19 24.38
CA ALA A 443 9.02 -12.94 23.63
C ALA A 443 9.90 -12.89 22.39
N PHE A 444 11.18 -13.27 22.50
CA PHE A 444 12.11 -13.29 21.38
C PHE A 444 11.63 -14.21 20.25
N TRP A 445 11.18 -15.44 20.59
CA TRP A 445 10.69 -16.38 19.58
C TRP A 445 9.38 -15.94 18.94
N LEU A 446 8.49 -15.28 19.69
CA LEU A 446 7.27 -14.67 19.13
C LEU A 446 7.61 -13.52 18.18
N VAL A 447 8.56 -12.64 18.54
CA VAL A 447 9.06 -11.58 17.64
C VAL A 447 9.60 -12.18 16.33
N LEU A 448 10.42 -13.24 16.45
CA LEU A 448 10.98 -13.91 15.28
C LEU A 448 9.89 -14.53 14.39
N LEU A 449 8.88 -15.20 14.99
CA LEU A 449 7.74 -15.76 14.27
C LEU A 449 6.95 -14.69 13.52
N ALA A 450 6.62 -13.57 14.20
CA ALA A 450 5.90 -12.46 13.58
C ALA A 450 6.72 -11.81 12.45
N TRP A 451 8.03 -11.69 12.62
CA TRP A 451 8.92 -11.17 11.59
C TRP A 451 9.00 -12.10 10.37
N VAL A 452 9.08 -13.43 10.57
CA VAL A 452 9.05 -14.42 9.48
C VAL A 452 7.72 -14.36 8.73
N LEU A 453 6.60 -14.28 9.45
CA LEU A 453 5.27 -14.15 8.83
C LEU A 453 5.12 -12.85 8.04
N SER A 454 5.59 -11.73 8.59
CA SER A 454 5.62 -10.44 7.87
C SER A 454 6.54 -10.51 6.64
N THR A 455 7.68 -11.22 6.73
CA THR A 455 8.58 -11.44 5.58
C THR A 455 7.89 -12.24 4.49
N ALA A 456 7.18 -13.30 4.84
CA ALA A 456 6.39 -14.08 3.89
C ALA A 456 5.30 -13.21 3.22
N GLY A 457 4.62 -12.37 4.00
CA GLY A 457 3.64 -11.42 3.49
C GLY A 457 4.24 -10.40 2.50
N ILE A 458 5.39 -9.82 2.82
CA ILE A 458 6.11 -8.89 1.92
C ILE A 458 6.57 -9.63 0.65
N ALA A 459 7.13 -10.83 0.77
CA ALA A 459 7.57 -11.63 -0.37
C ALA A 459 6.39 -12.00 -1.31
N THR A 460 5.23 -12.35 -0.74
CA THR A 460 4.00 -12.60 -1.53
C THR A 460 3.59 -11.34 -2.30
N ARG A 461 3.63 -10.16 -1.68
CA ARG A 461 3.32 -8.91 -2.37
C ARG A 461 4.31 -8.62 -3.51
N MET A 462 5.62 -8.82 -3.27
CA MET A 462 6.63 -8.68 -4.32
C MET A 462 6.37 -9.59 -5.52
N TRP A 463 5.95 -10.82 -5.26
CA TRP A 463 5.59 -11.77 -6.32
C TRP A 463 4.32 -11.36 -7.09
N LEU A 464 3.31 -10.85 -6.39
CA LEU A 464 2.05 -10.39 -7.02
C LEU A 464 2.25 -9.13 -7.88
N GLU A 465 3.07 -8.20 -7.40
CA GLU A 465 3.36 -6.92 -8.08
C GLU A 465 4.46 -7.04 -9.14
N ASP A 466 5.29 -8.09 -9.13
CA ASP A 466 6.56 -8.19 -9.87
C ASP A 466 7.49 -6.99 -9.58
N ARG A 467 7.50 -6.51 -8.32
CA ARG A 467 8.18 -5.30 -7.86
C ARG A 467 8.97 -5.56 -6.57
N PRO A 468 10.00 -4.73 -6.30
CA PRO A 468 10.66 -4.69 -5.00
C PRO A 468 9.71 -4.32 -3.85
N PRO A 469 10.11 -4.52 -2.56
CA PRO A 469 9.19 -4.48 -1.42
C PRO A 469 8.59 -3.11 -1.11
N VAL A 470 9.11 -2.02 -1.65
CA VAL A 470 8.65 -0.65 -1.36
C VAL A 470 8.23 0.04 -2.65
N THR A 471 6.93 0.15 -2.87
CA THR A 471 6.31 0.72 -4.09
C THR A 471 5.43 1.93 -3.79
N ASN A 472 4.87 2.01 -2.59
CA ASN A 472 3.96 3.08 -2.15
C ASN A 472 4.10 3.33 -0.64
N LEU A 473 3.28 4.25 -0.11
CA LEU A 473 3.35 4.62 1.31
C LEU A 473 2.96 3.46 2.24
N TYR A 474 1.99 2.63 1.85
CA TYR A 474 1.60 1.41 2.59
C TYR A 474 2.77 0.41 2.70
N SER A 475 3.39 0.07 1.58
CA SER A 475 4.51 -0.87 1.54
C SER A 475 5.74 -0.31 2.26
N SER A 476 5.95 1.01 2.25
CA SER A 476 7.01 1.65 3.04
C SER A 476 6.79 1.49 4.54
N ALA A 477 5.53 1.58 5.02
CA ALA A 477 5.21 1.35 6.44
C ALA A 477 5.48 -0.10 6.86
N LEU A 478 5.13 -1.07 6.03
CA LEU A 478 5.48 -2.48 6.24
C LEU A 478 6.99 -2.67 6.35
N PHE A 479 7.75 -2.08 5.41
CA PHE A 479 9.19 -2.29 5.29
C PHE A 479 9.98 -1.56 6.38
N VAL A 480 9.57 -0.35 6.80
CA VAL A 480 10.15 0.35 7.96
C VAL A 480 9.99 -0.49 9.22
N GLY A 481 8.81 -1.06 9.45
CA GLY A 481 8.57 -1.97 10.57
C GLY A 481 9.43 -3.23 10.49
N TRP A 482 9.45 -3.88 9.34
CA TRP A 482 10.23 -5.08 9.08
C TRP A 482 11.73 -4.86 9.34
N GLY A 483 12.30 -3.77 8.81
CA GLY A 483 13.71 -3.43 8.99
C GLY A 483 14.05 -3.08 10.44
N SER A 484 13.18 -2.33 11.12
CA SER A 484 13.36 -2.01 12.55
C SER A 484 13.34 -3.27 13.42
N VAL A 485 12.40 -4.19 13.17
CA VAL A 485 12.30 -5.46 13.92
C VAL A 485 13.51 -6.34 13.65
N LEU A 486 14.00 -6.40 12.42
CA LEU A 486 15.26 -7.12 12.08
C LEU A 486 16.42 -6.60 12.92
N LEU A 487 16.62 -5.29 12.97
CA LEU A 487 17.66 -4.67 13.80
C LEU A 487 17.45 -4.98 15.29
N CYS A 488 16.21 -4.99 15.78
CA CYS A 488 15.86 -5.37 17.16
C CYS A 488 16.22 -6.83 17.46
N ILE A 489 16.01 -7.76 16.52
CA ILE A 489 16.40 -9.17 16.66
C ILE A 489 17.93 -9.28 16.83
N PHE A 490 18.70 -8.54 16.05
CA PHE A 490 20.15 -8.48 16.22
C PHE A 490 20.54 -7.89 17.58
N LEU A 491 19.91 -6.78 17.99
CA LEU A 491 20.17 -6.19 19.31
C LEU A 491 19.89 -7.18 20.44
N GLU A 492 18.74 -7.88 20.40
CA GLU A 492 18.39 -8.85 21.44
C GLU A 492 19.36 -10.04 21.48
N ARG A 493 19.80 -10.54 20.30
CA ARG A 493 20.84 -11.58 20.23
C ARG A 493 22.18 -11.11 20.83
N ILE A 494 22.45 -9.81 20.71
CA ILE A 494 23.67 -9.19 21.22
C ILE A 494 23.59 -8.94 22.71
N TYR A 495 22.56 -8.29 23.20
CA TYR A 495 22.49 -7.79 24.57
C TYR A 495 21.71 -8.68 25.53
N LYS A 496 20.76 -9.47 25.06
CA LYS A 496 19.97 -10.46 25.82
C LYS A 496 19.32 -9.89 27.09
N ASN A 497 18.74 -8.69 27.01
CA ASN A 497 18.17 -7.96 28.14
C ASN A 497 16.68 -7.59 27.95
N GLY A 498 16.03 -8.16 26.94
CA GLY A 498 14.62 -7.94 26.62
C GLY A 498 14.31 -6.60 25.94
N ILE A 499 15.29 -5.69 25.84
CA ILE A 499 15.07 -4.35 25.25
C ILE A 499 14.78 -4.47 23.76
N GLY A 500 15.52 -5.31 23.04
CA GLY A 500 15.28 -5.58 21.63
C GLY A 500 13.89 -6.16 21.38
N SER A 501 13.45 -7.10 22.20
CA SER A 501 12.11 -7.72 22.08
C SER A 501 10.98 -6.72 22.37
N VAL A 502 11.12 -5.84 23.37
CA VAL A 502 10.16 -4.76 23.66
C VAL A 502 10.09 -3.78 22.50
N ALA A 503 11.25 -3.34 21.99
CA ALA A 503 11.30 -2.42 20.85
C ALA A 503 10.69 -3.05 19.58
N ALA A 504 11.01 -4.31 19.29
CA ALA A 504 10.46 -5.05 18.15
C ALA A 504 8.93 -5.17 18.20
N GLY A 505 8.39 -5.56 19.37
CA GLY A 505 6.95 -5.69 19.54
C GLY A 505 6.20 -4.36 19.37
N ALA A 506 6.72 -3.28 19.97
CA ALA A 506 6.11 -1.96 19.88
C ALA A 506 6.20 -1.37 18.48
N ILE A 507 7.37 -1.37 17.86
CA ILE A 507 7.57 -0.79 16.52
C ILE A 507 6.83 -1.64 15.47
N GLY A 508 6.96 -2.98 15.54
CA GLY A 508 6.29 -3.89 14.61
C GLY A 508 4.77 -3.72 14.64
N PHE A 509 4.18 -3.66 15.83
CA PHE A 509 2.75 -3.35 15.98
C PHE A 509 2.39 -1.98 15.41
N SER A 510 3.10 -0.93 15.80
CA SER A 510 2.76 0.45 15.42
C SER A 510 2.85 0.68 13.91
N THR A 511 3.86 0.13 13.24
CA THR A 511 4.03 0.27 11.79
C THR A 511 2.99 -0.54 11.00
N LEU A 512 2.61 -1.72 11.48
CA LEU A 512 1.51 -2.50 10.89
C LEU A 512 0.14 -1.81 11.09
N LEU A 513 -0.07 -1.15 12.25
CA LEU A 513 -1.27 -0.34 12.48
C LEU A 513 -1.34 0.87 11.53
N ILE A 514 -0.20 1.56 11.30
CA ILE A 514 -0.10 2.64 10.30
C ILE A 514 -0.41 2.09 8.90
N ALA A 515 0.19 0.96 8.52
CA ALA A 515 -0.09 0.32 7.24
C ALA A 515 -1.59 -0.02 7.10
N GLN A 516 -2.22 -0.59 8.13
CA GLN A 516 -3.66 -0.88 8.13
C GLN A 516 -4.50 0.39 7.92
N SER A 517 -4.11 1.51 8.52
CA SER A 517 -4.80 2.79 8.33
C SER A 517 -4.64 3.34 6.91
N LEU A 518 -3.47 3.16 6.30
CA LEU A 518 -3.21 3.55 4.91
C LEU A 518 -3.97 2.66 3.90
N ALA A 519 -4.23 1.40 4.24
CA ALA A 519 -5.00 0.48 3.41
C ALA A 519 -6.49 0.88 3.28
N LEU A 520 -7.01 1.76 4.15
CA LEU A 520 -8.40 2.23 4.08
C LEU A 520 -8.68 3.08 2.83
N SER A 521 -7.66 3.59 2.15
CA SER A 521 -7.79 4.36 0.91
C SER A 521 -8.09 3.51 -0.33
N GLY A 522 -7.99 2.16 -0.25
CA GLY A 522 -8.31 1.27 -1.36
C GLY A 522 -7.30 0.16 -1.59
N ASP A 523 -7.02 -0.13 -2.88
CA ASP A 523 -6.07 -1.17 -3.27
C ASP A 523 -4.63 -0.76 -2.91
N THR A 524 -3.92 -1.62 -2.19
CA THR A 524 -2.52 -1.38 -1.79
C THR A 524 -1.50 -1.95 -2.77
N LEU A 525 -1.96 -2.68 -3.81
CA LEU A 525 -1.16 -3.24 -4.91
C LEU A 525 -1.43 -2.43 -6.20
N GLU A 526 -1.37 -1.10 -6.12
CA GLU A 526 -1.65 -0.21 -7.25
C GLU A 526 -0.47 -0.14 -8.22
N MET A 527 -0.79 0.10 -9.50
CA MET A 527 0.21 0.41 -10.51
C MET A 527 0.96 1.69 -10.15
N MET A 528 2.29 1.65 -10.28
CA MET A 528 3.14 2.80 -10.03
C MET A 528 3.04 3.84 -11.16
N ARG A 529 3.32 5.10 -10.83
CA ARG A 529 3.54 6.12 -11.84
C ARG A 529 4.79 5.77 -12.66
N ALA A 530 4.72 5.92 -13.97
CA ALA A 530 5.80 5.55 -14.90
C ALA A 530 7.16 6.17 -14.53
N VAL A 531 7.17 7.39 -13.98
CA VAL A 531 8.37 8.09 -13.54
C VAL A 531 9.11 7.38 -12.40
N LEU A 532 8.38 6.62 -11.56
CA LEU A 532 8.92 5.86 -10.44
C LEU A 532 9.14 4.37 -10.78
N ASP A 533 8.75 3.96 -11.99
CA ASP A 533 8.77 2.57 -12.40
C ASP A 533 10.14 2.12 -12.88
N SER A 534 10.98 1.73 -11.93
CA SER A 534 12.29 1.12 -12.17
C SER A 534 12.63 0.12 -11.07
N ASN A 535 12.52 -1.18 -11.38
CA ASN A 535 12.81 -2.24 -10.41
C ASN A 535 14.22 -2.15 -9.84
N PHE A 536 15.22 -1.76 -10.65
CA PHE A 536 16.59 -1.58 -10.18
C PHE A 536 16.69 -0.50 -9.10
N TRP A 537 16.10 0.68 -9.35
CA TRP A 537 16.18 1.79 -8.40
C TRP A 537 15.31 1.57 -7.18
N LEU A 538 14.17 0.90 -7.33
CA LEU A 538 13.33 0.49 -6.21
C LEU A 538 14.06 -0.49 -5.28
N ALA A 539 14.78 -1.47 -5.87
CA ALA A 539 15.52 -2.47 -5.10
C ALA A 539 16.79 -1.90 -4.43
N THR A 540 17.41 -0.89 -5.02
CA THR A 540 18.68 -0.33 -4.52
C THR A 540 18.47 0.94 -3.70
N HIS A 541 18.01 2.03 -4.31
CA HIS A 541 17.83 3.32 -3.64
C HIS A 541 16.74 3.25 -2.55
N VAL A 542 15.51 2.85 -2.95
CA VAL A 542 14.34 2.96 -2.06
C VAL A 542 14.47 2.02 -0.86
N VAL A 543 14.95 0.80 -1.09
CA VAL A 543 15.23 -0.16 0.00
C VAL A 543 16.29 0.39 0.94
N THR A 544 17.40 0.92 0.42
CA THR A 544 18.52 1.41 1.24
C THR A 544 18.11 2.62 2.09
N VAL A 545 17.44 3.61 1.52
CA VAL A 545 16.98 4.79 2.26
C VAL A 545 15.94 4.45 3.32
N THR A 546 15.05 3.48 3.02
CA THR A 546 14.03 3.03 3.97
C THR A 546 14.63 2.26 5.15
N ILE A 547 15.72 1.51 4.96
CA ILE A 547 16.50 0.92 6.06
C ILE A 547 17.08 2.03 6.96
N GLY A 548 17.55 3.13 6.37
CA GLY A 548 18.00 4.32 7.14
C GLY A 548 16.88 4.90 8.02
N TYR A 549 15.67 5.02 7.50
CA TYR A 549 14.48 5.44 8.27
C TYR A 549 14.18 4.47 9.42
N SER A 550 14.18 3.18 9.14
CA SER A 550 13.97 2.11 10.14
C SER A 550 14.94 2.23 11.31
N ALA A 551 16.22 2.45 10.99
CA ALA A 551 17.27 2.58 12.00
C ALA A 551 17.12 3.88 12.83
N THR A 552 16.78 5.02 12.20
CA THR A 552 16.58 6.29 12.91
C THR A 552 15.42 6.19 13.89
N TYR A 553 14.28 5.61 13.49
CA TYR A 553 13.16 5.34 14.39
C TYR A 553 13.53 4.41 15.54
N LEU A 554 14.30 3.37 15.25
CA LEU A 554 14.76 2.46 16.31
C LEU A 554 15.65 3.18 17.33
N ALA A 555 16.59 4.02 16.89
CA ALA A 555 17.43 4.80 17.78
C ALA A 555 16.60 5.69 18.73
N GLY A 556 15.61 6.40 18.18
CA GLY A 556 14.68 7.23 18.95
C GLY A 556 13.82 6.40 19.91
N PHE A 557 13.33 5.22 19.49
CA PHE A 557 12.52 4.35 20.36
C PHE A 557 13.35 3.79 21.53
N LEU A 558 14.59 3.39 21.30
CA LEU A 558 15.50 2.98 22.39
C LEU A 558 15.75 4.12 23.38
N ALA A 559 15.83 5.35 22.89
CA ALA A 559 15.94 6.54 23.73
C ALA A 559 14.65 6.80 24.54
N LEU A 560 13.46 6.54 23.99
CA LEU A 560 12.19 6.56 24.75
C LEU A 560 12.20 5.54 25.88
N ILE A 561 12.70 4.32 25.65
CA ILE A 561 12.85 3.30 26.70
C ILE A 561 13.78 3.81 27.82
N TYR A 562 14.88 4.47 27.47
CA TYR A 562 15.79 5.06 28.45
C TYR A 562 15.08 6.08 29.34
N VAL A 563 14.36 7.03 28.76
CA VAL A 563 13.63 8.08 29.49
C VAL A 563 12.52 7.47 30.36
N THR A 564 11.71 6.57 29.78
CA THR A 564 10.60 5.90 30.49
C THR A 564 11.10 5.13 31.71
N ARG A 565 12.14 4.31 31.55
CA ARG A 565 12.73 3.55 32.64
C ARG A 565 13.35 4.45 33.72
N GLY A 566 14.00 5.53 33.30
CA GLY A 566 14.64 6.47 34.20
C GLY A 566 13.64 7.25 35.04
N VAL A 567 12.59 7.77 34.44
CA VAL A 567 11.62 8.65 35.09
C VAL A 567 10.56 7.87 35.89
N LEU A 568 10.01 6.79 35.28
CA LEU A 568 8.85 6.08 35.85
C LEU A 568 9.24 4.92 36.74
N THR A 569 10.44 4.36 36.62
CA THR A 569 10.85 3.15 37.33
C THR A 569 12.22 3.34 38.02
N LYS A 570 12.55 2.41 38.92
CA LYS A 570 13.88 2.31 39.52
C LYS A 570 14.84 1.39 38.74
N SER A 571 14.45 0.94 37.54
CA SER A 571 15.13 -0.13 36.81
C SER A 571 16.22 0.34 35.86
N LEU A 572 16.46 1.65 35.71
CA LEU A 572 17.55 2.19 34.92
C LEU A 572 18.81 2.31 35.79
N ASP A 573 19.52 1.20 35.96
CA ASP A 573 20.85 1.20 36.54
C ASP A 573 21.92 1.64 35.54
N LYS A 574 23.15 1.86 36.02
CA LYS A 574 24.27 2.30 35.21
C LYS A 574 24.58 1.32 34.06
N ALA A 575 24.50 0.01 34.32
CA ALA A 575 24.77 -1.01 33.30
C ALA A 575 23.74 -0.97 32.18
N THR A 576 22.45 -0.80 32.49
CA THR A 576 21.35 -0.65 31.52
C THR A 576 21.47 0.67 30.78
N ALA A 577 21.76 1.77 31.45
CA ALA A 577 21.96 3.08 30.83
C ALA A 577 23.11 3.07 29.82
N ASP A 578 24.27 2.49 30.19
CA ASP A 578 25.41 2.31 29.30
C ASP A 578 25.10 1.38 28.12
N SER A 579 24.30 0.35 28.36
CA SER A 579 23.86 -0.59 27.32
C SER A 579 22.99 0.13 26.27
N LEU A 580 21.98 0.88 26.73
CA LEU A 580 21.11 1.69 25.86
C LEU A 580 21.90 2.75 25.09
N ALA A 581 22.86 3.44 25.77
CA ALA A 581 23.72 4.41 25.11
C ALA A 581 24.55 3.80 23.96
N ARG A 582 25.09 2.60 24.16
CA ARG A 582 25.82 1.87 23.11
C ARG A 582 24.89 1.40 21.97
N MET A 583 23.67 0.95 22.31
CA MET A 583 22.68 0.56 21.30
C MET A 583 22.31 1.77 20.43
N VAL A 584 21.89 2.88 21.05
CA VAL A 584 21.50 4.11 20.33
C VAL A 584 22.65 4.61 19.47
N TYR A 585 23.86 4.72 20.01
CA TYR A 585 25.01 5.16 19.26
C TYR A 585 25.31 4.27 18.03
N GLY A 586 25.31 2.95 18.21
CA GLY A 586 25.56 1.99 17.13
C GLY A 586 24.49 2.05 16.05
N ILE A 587 23.22 2.18 16.45
CA ILE A 587 22.11 2.32 15.50
C ILE A 587 22.14 3.67 14.77
N VAL A 588 22.53 4.77 15.42
CA VAL A 588 22.72 6.07 14.75
C VAL A 588 23.86 5.99 13.71
N CYS A 589 24.98 5.32 14.01
CA CYS A 589 26.04 5.10 13.01
C CYS A 589 25.51 4.32 11.79
N PHE A 590 24.75 3.27 12.03
CA PHE A 590 24.11 2.48 10.97
C PHE A 590 23.10 3.32 10.17
N ALA A 591 22.24 4.09 10.85
CA ALA A 591 21.27 4.98 10.24
C ALA A 591 21.94 6.03 9.36
N THR A 592 23.03 6.66 9.82
CA THR A 592 23.81 7.63 9.06
C THR A 592 24.31 7.04 7.75
N LEU A 593 24.93 5.86 7.82
CA LEU A 593 25.50 5.18 6.65
C LEU A 593 24.41 4.85 5.62
N PHE A 594 23.33 4.20 6.04
CA PHE A 594 22.27 3.77 5.13
C PHE A 594 21.44 4.94 4.58
N SER A 595 21.15 5.95 5.40
CA SER A 595 20.48 7.16 4.93
C SER A 595 21.34 7.92 3.92
N PHE A 596 22.65 8.04 4.17
CA PHE A 596 23.57 8.71 3.26
C PHE A 596 23.70 7.95 1.93
N ILE A 597 24.00 6.65 1.96
CA ILE A 597 24.12 5.83 0.75
C ILE A 597 22.79 5.85 -0.02
N GLY A 598 21.67 5.69 0.67
CA GLY A 598 20.35 5.75 0.05
C GLY A 598 20.09 7.09 -0.64
N THR A 599 20.42 8.21 0.00
CA THR A 599 20.29 9.56 -0.59
C THR A 599 21.18 9.73 -1.84
N VAL A 600 22.41 9.25 -1.79
CA VAL A 600 23.34 9.27 -2.94
C VAL A 600 22.80 8.45 -4.12
N LEU A 601 22.29 7.24 -3.86
CA LEU A 601 21.69 6.39 -4.88
C LEU A 601 20.49 7.08 -5.54
N GLY A 602 19.67 7.84 -4.77
CA GLY A 602 18.58 8.65 -5.30
C GLY A 602 19.06 9.78 -6.21
N GLY A 603 20.14 10.45 -5.84
CA GLY A 603 20.81 11.46 -6.68
C GLY A 603 21.34 10.88 -7.99
N ILE A 604 21.95 9.69 -7.93
CA ILE A 604 22.41 8.96 -9.14
C ILE A 604 21.22 8.60 -10.04
N TRP A 605 20.12 8.11 -9.47
CA TRP A 605 18.90 7.85 -10.22
C TRP A 605 18.38 9.11 -10.91
N ALA A 606 18.27 10.22 -10.17
CA ALA A 606 17.83 11.50 -10.71
C ALA A 606 18.75 12.01 -11.83
N ASP A 607 20.08 11.88 -11.68
CA ASP A 607 21.03 12.24 -12.74
C ASP A 607 20.85 11.35 -13.97
N GLN A 608 20.72 10.05 -13.80
CA GLN A 608 20.55 9.10 -14.92
C GLN A 608 19.23 9.34 -15.66
N SER A 609 18.14 9.63 -14.96
CA SER A 609 16.80 9.77 -15.55
C SER A 609 16.52 11.17 -16.09
N TRP A 610 17.07 12.22 -15.44
CA TRP A 610 16.71 13.62 -15.71
C TRP A 610 17.92 14.53 -15.92
N GLY A 611 19.14 14.00 -15.90
CA GLY A 611 20.37 14.76 -16.12
C GLY A 611 20.75 15.74 -15.00
N ARG A 612 20.18 15.59 -13.81
CA ARG A 612 20.48 16.39 -12.63
C ARG A 612 20.55 15.52 -11.38
N PHE A 613 21.61 15.63 -10.61
CA PHE A 613 21.83 14.83 -9.40
C PHE A 613 20.85 15.23 -8.26
N TRP A 614 20.39 16.48 -8.22
CA TRP A 614 19.54 17.02 -7.16
C TRP A 614 18.52 18.01 -7.74
N GLY A 615 17.26 17.84 -7.39
CA GLY A 615 16.15 18.67 -7.88
C GLY A 615 15.48 19.54 -6.83
N TRP A 616 15.93 19.49 -5.57
CA TRP A 616 15.32 20.18 -4.43
C TRP A 616 13.86 19.80 -4.18
N ASP A 617 13.48 18.58 -4.58
CA ASP A 617 12.18 18.02 -4.24
C ASP A 617 12.05 17.91 -2.71
N PRO A 618 10.85 18.19 -2.13
CA PRO A 618 10.64 18.08 -0.68
C PRO A 618 11.08 16.75 -0.09
N LYS A 619 10.93 15.64 -0.85
CA LYS A 619 11.36 14.31 -0.41
C LYS A 619 12.88 14.16 -0.39
N GLU A 620 13.57 14.69 -1.38
CA GLU A 620 15.04 14.76 -1.41
C GLU A 620 15.57 15.56 -0.21
N ASN A 621 14.99 16.75 0.03
CA ASN A 621 15.34 17.58 1.18
C ASN A 621 15.08 16.87 2.52
N GLY A 622 13.96 16.15 2.62
CA GLY A 622 13.63 15.34 3.79
C GLY A 622 14.68 14.25 4.05
N ALA A 623 15.13 13.54 3.02
CA ALA A 623 16.18 12.53 3.14
C ALA A 623 17.51 13.17 3.57
N LEU A 624 17.88 14.31 2.99
CA LEU A 624 19.08 15.07 3.37
C LEU A 624 19.04 15.51 4.84
N ILE A 625 17.90 16.01 5.33
CA ILE A 625 17.74 16.42 6.72
C ILE A 625 17.96 15.25 7.68
N ILE A 626 17.54 14.04 7.34
CA ILE A 626 17.81 12.83 8.15
C ILE A 626 19.32 12.57 8.22
N VAL A 627 20.03 12.63 7.09
CA VAL A 627 21.50 12.46 7.04
C VAL A 627 22.19 13.49 7.92
N LEU A 628 21.84 14.78 7.74
CA LEU A 628 22.40 15.88 8.52
C LEU A 628 22.12 15.76 10.02
N TRP A 629 20.90 15.35 10.39
CA TRP A 629 20.52 15.15 11.80
C TRP A 629 21.32 14.01 12.45
N ASN A 630 21.42 12.88 11.79
CA ASN A 630 22.23 11.76 12.29
C ASN A 630 23.71 12.13 12.39
N ALA A 631 24.25 12.85 11.42
CA ALA A 631 25.62 13.38 11.47
C ALA A 631 25.81 14.35 12.63
N LEU A 632 24.85 15.26 12.88
CA LEU A 632 24.85 16.18 14.02
C LEU A 632 24.92 15.40 15.35
N ILE A 633 24.13 14.33 15.51
CA ILE A 633 24.17 13.49 16.71
C ILE A 633 25.59 12.92 16.94
N LEU A 634 26.21 12.40 15.87
CA LEU A 634 27.56 11.83 15.96
C LEU A 634 28.61 12.88 16.29
N HIS A 635 28.60 14.05 15.63
CA HIS A 635 29.53 15.16 15.90
C HIS A 635 29.35 15.73 17.30
N ALA A 636 28.11 15.93 17.76
CA ALA A 636 27.82 16.38 19.12
C ALA A 636 28.35 15.37 20.17
N ARG A 637 28.27 14.09 19.88
CA ARG A 637 28.80 13.03 20.77
C ARG A 637 30.32 12.98 20.76
N TRP A 638 30.95 13.03 19.58
CA TRP A 638 32.41 12.98 19.44
C TRP A 638 33.11 14.26 19.99
N GLY A 639 32.49 15.42 19.74
CA GLY A 639 32.95 16.70 20.28
C GLY A 639 32.71 16.89 21.77
N GLY A 640 32.11 15.93 22.46
CA GLY A 640 31.83 16.02 23.90
C GLY A 640 30.72 17.00 24.29
N LEU A 641 29.99 17.58 23.31
CA LEU A 641 28.91 18.53 23.56
C LEU A 641 27.73 17.88 24.26
N VAL A 642 27.48 16.60 24.02
CA VAL A 642 26.40 15.85 24.67
C VAL A 642 26.93 14.57 25.35
N ARG A 643 26.43 14.34 26.57
CA ARG A 643 26.59 13.09 27.31
C ARG A 643 25.41 12.16 26.99
N THR A 644 25.27 11.03 27.72
CA THR A 644 24.26 10.01 27.47
C THR A 644 22.85 10.57 27.35
N ARG A 645 22.43 11.44 28.26
CA ARG A 645 21.08 12.03 28.26
C ARG A 645 20.83 12.95 27.05
N GLY A 646 21.84 13.77 26.68
CA GLY A 646 21.74 14.59 25.48
C GLY A 646 21.69 13.75 24.20
N LEU A 647 22.46 12.64 24.14
CA LEU A 647 22.37 11.67 23.05
C LEU A 647 20.93 11.11 22.90
N MET A 648 20.27 10.76 24.02
CA MET A 648 18.89 10.27 23.99
C MET A 648 17.92 11.33 23.46
N ASN A 649 18.03 12.57 23.92
CA ASN A 649 17.16 13.66 23.46
C ASN A 649 17.30 13.91 21.95
N LEU A 650 18.53 13.91 21.44
CA LEU A 650 18.79 14.07 20.01
C LEU A 650 18.25 12.88 19.20
N ALA A 651 18.37 11.66 19.75
CA ALA A 651 17.81 10.47 19.10
C ALA A 651 16.27 10.49 19.07
N ILE A 652 15.60 10.94 20.14
CA ILE A 652 14.13 11.14 20.15
C ILE A 652 13.72 12.17 19.11
N PHE A 653 14.44 13.28 18.98
CA PHE A 653 14.15 14.27 17.95
C PHE A 653 14.39 13.71 16.53
N GLY A 654 15.26 12.72 16.37
CA GLY A 654 15.41 11.97 15.13
C GLY A 654 14.11 11.32 14.65
N ASN A 655 13.21 10.91 15.56
CA ASN A 655 11.86 10.45 15.20
C ASN A 655 11.04 11.56 14.55
N VAL A 656 11.14 12.79 15.06
CA VAL A 656 10.44 13.96 14.48
C VAL A 656 10.96 14.24 13.08
N VAL A 657 12.27 14.28 12.91
CA VAL A 657 12.92 14.52 11.61
C VAL A 657 12.51 13.46 10.58
N THR A 658 12.53 12.18 10.98
CA THR A 658 12.16 11.08 10.09
C THR A 658 10.68 11.10 9.74
N SER A 659 9.80 11.40 10.70
CA SER A 659 8.35 11.50 10.45
C SER A 659 8.02 12.66 9.52
N TRP A 660 8.71 13.80 9.66
CA TRP A 660 8.58 14.90 8.73
C TRP A 660 9.01 14.51 7.32
N SER A 661 10.17 13.86 7.17
CA SER A 661 10.66 13.37 5.86
C SER A 661 9.76 12.30 5.25
N TRP A 662 9.13 11.46 6.06
CA TRP A 662 8.32 10.34 5.57
C TRP A 662 6.88 10.77 5.24
N PHE A 663 6.19 11.41 6.18
CA PHE A 663 4.78 11.81 6.04
C PHE A 663 4.61 13.31 5.75
N GLY A 664 5.35 14.17 6.45
CA GLY A 664 5.18 15.62 6.37
C GLY A 664 5.38 16.16 4.96
N VAL A 665 6.47 15.81 4.31
CA VAL A 665 6.77 16.28 2.94
C VAL A 665 5.79 15.77 1.90
N ASN A 666 5.18 14.59 2.11
CA ASN A 666 4.17 14.04 1.19
C ASN A 666 2.88 14.88 1.18
N MET A 667 2.57 15.55 2.30
CA MET A 667 1.37 16.39 2.45
C MET A 667 1.51 17.77 1.84
N LEU A 668 2.71 18.19 1.43
CA LEU A 668 2.95 19.50 0.81
C LEU A 668 2.33 19.62 -0.59
N GLY A 669 1.96 18.52 -1.22
CA GLY A 669 1.35 18.52 -2.55
C GLY A 669 2.28 18.90 -3.70
N VAL A 670 3.59 19.04 -3.44
CA VAL A 670 4.61 19.50 -4.39
C VAL A 670 5.63 18.40 -4.63
N GLY A 671 6.14 18.29 -5.87
CA GLY A 671 7.17 17.35 -6.27
C GLY A 671 6.64 16.01 -6.76
N LEU A 672 7.56 15.18 -7.28
CA LEU A 672 7.25 13.88 -7.89
C LEU A 672 6.76 12.82 -6.87
N HIS A 673 7.11 13.00 -5.61
CA HIS A 673 6.86 12.06 -4.51
C HIS A 673 5.63 12.44 -3.66
N SER A 674 4.76 13.34 -4.15
CA SER A 674 3.54 13.72 -3.42
C SER A 674 2.43 12.68 -3.61
N TYR A 675 1.82 12.24 -2.49
CA TYR A 675 0.67 11.33 -2.47
C TYR A 675 -0.64 12.03 -2.06
N GLY A 676 -0.63 13.36 -1.94
CA GLY A 676 -1.79 14.17 -1.55
C GLY A 676 -1.91 14.38 -0.03
N PHE A 677 -2.82 15.27 0.35
CA PHE A 677 -3.08 15.64 1.73
C PHE A 677 -4.16 14.74 2.35
N MET A 678 -3.90 14.23 3.55
CA MET A 678 -4.85 13.43 4.34
C MET A 678 -4.98 14.03 5.75
N ASP A 679 -6.17 14.52 6.12
CA ASP A 679 -6.42 15.15 7.44
C ASP A 679 -6.04 14.24 8.61
N ALA A 680 -6.40 12.95 8.54
CA ALA A 680 -6.08 11.98 9.58
C ALA A 680 -4.56 11.80 9.77
N ALA A 681 -3.80 11.76 8.66
CA ALA A 681 -2.35 11.65 8.71
C ALA A 681 -1.70 12.92 9.29
N PHE A 682 -2.22 14.11 8.96
CA PHE A 682 -1.75 15.37 9.51
C PHE A 682 -1.90 15.42 11.04
N TRP A 683 -3.10 15.17 11.56
CA TRP A 683 -3.33 15.19 13.01
C TRP A 683 -2.56 14.10 13.75
N SER A 684 -2.42 12.92 13.15
CA SER A 684 -1.58 11.85 13.68
C SER A 684 -0.11 12.27 13.77
N LEU A 685 0.41 12.96 12.75
CA LEU A 685 1.77 13.50 12.75
C LEU A 685 1.93 14.57 13.84
N VAL A 686 0.99 15.50 13.98
CA VAL A 686 1.03 16.55 15.02
C VAL A 686 1.05 15.95 16.42
N ILE A 687 0.18 14.96 16.68
CA ILE A 687 0.12 14.25 17.97
C ILE A 687 1.44 13.51 18.22
N PHE A 688 1.96 12.81 17.20
CA PHE A 688 3.23 12.10 17.31
C PHE A 688 4.38 13.04 17.63
N VAL A 689 4.55 14.14 16.89
CA VAL A 689 5.58 15.15 17.12
C VAL A 689 5.43 15.74 18.53
N GLY A 690 4.22 16.14 18.93
CA GLY A 690 3.93 16.63 20.27
C GLY A 690 4.33 15.65 21.37
N SER A 691 4.06 14.34 21.17
CA SER A 691 4.49 13.30 22.10
C SER A 691 6.02 13.20 22.24
N GLN A 692 6.75 13.26 21.12
CA GLN A 692 8.22 13.24 21.13
C GLN A 692 8.79 14.47 21.86
N MET A 693 8.23 15.66 21.60
CA MET A 693 8.65 16.90 22.29
C MET A 693 8.35 16.84 23.79
N ALA A 694 7.23 16.27 24.19
CA ALA A 694 6.91 16.01 25.60
C ALA A 694 7.95 15.08 26.28
N PHE A 695 8.34 13.99 25.61
CA PHE A 695 9.40 13.10 26.11
C PHE A 695 10.75 13.79 26.24
N ILE A 696 11.13 14.66 25.29
CA ILE A 696 12.36 15.47 25.37
C ILE A 696 12.28 16.42 26.57
N GLY A 697 11.13 17.06 26.79
CA GLY A 697 10.89 17.91 27.98
C GLY A 697 11.01 17.13 29.28
N ILE A 698 10.40 15.95 29.37
CA ILE A 698 10.50 15.05 30.52
C ILE A 698 11.95 14.61 30.75
N ALA A 699 12.66 14.25 29.69
CA ALA A 699 14.08 13.92 29.77
C ALA A 699 14.94 15.11 30.22
N GLY A 700 14.48 16.36 30.02
CA GLY A 700 15.09 17.59 30.50
C GLY A 700 14.98 17.81 32.00
N LEU A 701 14.07 17.14 32.71
CA LEU A 701 13.86 17.31 34.15
C LEU A 701 15.14 17.06 34.96
N PRO A 702 15.35 17.75 36.10
CA PRO A 702 16.47 17.47 37.00
C PRO A 702 16.52 16.00 37.41
N LEU A 703 17.72 15.43 37.51
CA LEU A 703 17.91 14.02 37.86
C LEU A 703 17.32 13.67 39.24
N THR A 704 17.17 14.64 40.12
CA THR A 704 16.49 14.50 41.40
C THR A 704 15.00 14.09 41.29
N ARG A 705 14.39 14.37 40.12
CA ARG A 705 13.01 13.97 39.82
C ARG A 705 12.91 12.61 39.11
N TRP A 706 14.05 12.01 38.76
CA TRP A 706 14.08 10.69 38.18
C TRP A 706 13.98 9.63 39.26
N ARG A 707 13.08 8.65 39.11
CA ARG A 707 12.93 7.54 40.09
C ARG A 707 14.16 6.64 40.13
N SER A 708 14.84 6.45 39.04
CA SER A 708 16.15 5.81 38.99
C SER A 708 17.20 6.84 39.38
N GLN A 709 17.61 6.82 40.65
CA GLN A 709 18.79 7.55 41.07
C GLN A 709 20.01 6.88 40.45
N MET A 710 20.45 7.41 39.33
CA MET A 710 21.74 7.02 38.76
C MET A 710 22.84 7.66 39.65
N VAL A 711 23.36 6.89 40.53
CA VAL A 711 24.60 7.23 41.30
C VAL A 711 25.79 7.08 40.35
#